data_ada4b4de13ea871e4299190e6e02e3e9
#
_entry.id   ada4b4de13ea871e4299190e6e02e3e9
#
_cell.length_a   1.000
_cell.length_b   1.000
_cell.length_c   1.000
_cell.angle_alpha   90.00
_cell.angle_beta   90.00
_cell.angle_gamma   90.00
#
_symmetry.space_group_name_H-M   'P 1'
#
loop_
_entity.id
_entity.type
_entity.pdbx_description
1 polymer ?
#
loop_
_entity_poly.entity_id
_entity_poly.type
_entity_poly.pdbx_seq_one_letter_code
_entity_poly.pdbx_strand_id
1 'polypeptide(L)'
;MFENFRVFETEFAGRKMTFETGKMCCQAGGSVLVRYGETTVLVNATASAKPRDGIDFLPLSVDFEEKLYAVGKIPGSFLKREGRPSDKAVLSSRVVDRPIRPLFPKDMRNDVSVVMTVLSVDPDCVPEIAGMIGASMALSISDIPWNGPIAGINVGLVDGEIILTPNAEQRQKSDLQLTVAGTAEKVCMIEAGANEVDDDTMLEAIMKGFAEVQKMVAFIKEVQAEIGKPKFTFESQEIDHDLFEAIKDEFIEDVRAAMDTDDKNIRDERMRPIYDRLHAEYDEKYPEQGAMLDECIYKLQKFVVRRWLLDDGKRVDGRGMDEIRPLDAEVGIIPRVHGSGMFTRGQTQVLTIATLGTIREAQILDGIDEQTTKRYIHQYNMPSYSVGETRPSRGPGRREIGHGALAERALVPVLPSLEEFPYTIRCVSEVLSSNGSTSQASICGSTLALMDAGVPIKAPVAGISCGLITEGDRWMTMVDIQGVEDFFGDMDFKVGGTKKGITAIQMDLKIDGLTPEIIKEAFAKTHKARNYILDEVMLKAIPAPRPELSKYAPKMLSMTIDPDKIREVIGSGGKTIQKICAECNVKIDIEDDGHVFVSAIDIDDCRTAINIIETIVNDPEVGAIYKGVVTRLMNFGAFVEIAPGKEGLVHISKLDAKRVEKVEDVVSVGDEILVMVTEIDQQGRINLSRKDAIAKMEAKKEGKE
;
A
#
# COMPACT_ATOMS: atom_id res chain seq x y z
N MET A 1 24.02 -40.17 9.59
CA MET A 1 23.46 -39.66 8.33
C MET A 1 23.53 -38.12 8.29
N PHE A 2 23.37 -37.42 9.41
CA PHE A 2 23.42 -35.93 9.48
C PHE A 2 24.52 -35.49 10.45
N GLU A 3 25.78 -35.75 10.13
CA GLU A 3 26.94 -35.46 11.00
C GLU A 3 27.10 -33.96 11.28
N ASN A 4 26.67 -33.09 10.35
CA ASN A 4 26.75 -31.65 10.45
C ASN A 4 25.47 -31.01 10.98
N PHE A 5 24.48 -31.80 11.46
CA PHE A 5 23.27 -31.26 12.05
C PHE A 5 23.59 -30.53 13.34
N ARG A 6 23.19 -29.27 13.43
CA ARG A 6 23.34 -28.40 14.61
C ARG A 6 22.03 -27.69 14.88
N VAL A 7 21.78 -27.41 16.14
CA VAL A 7 20.64 -26.65 16.64
C VAL A 7 21.17 -25.57 17.55
N PHE A 8 20.83 -24.33 17.24
CA PHE A 8 21.16 -23.16 18.06
C PHE A 8 19.87 -22.55 18.57
N GLU A 9 19.87 -22.08 19.79
CA GLU A 9 18.70 -21.51 20.45
C GLU A 9 19.06 -20.21 21.12
N THR A 10 18.15 -19.23 21.03
CA THR A 10 18.25 -17.95 21.74
C THR A 10 16.87 -17.46 22.12
N GLU A 11 16.82 -16.47 22.98
CA GLU A 11 15.62 -15.68 23.27
C GLU A 11 15.68 -14.38 22.48
N PHE A 12 14.62 -14.04 21.77
CA PHE A 12 14.50 -12.80 21.00
C PHE A 12 13.21 -12.08 21.37
N ALA A 13 13.35 -10.90 21.96
CA ALA A 13 12.24 -10.09 22.47
C ALA A 13 11.27 -10.90 23.37
N GLY A 14 11.81 -11.70 24.27
CA GLY A 14 11.04 -12.52 25.23
C GLY A 14 10.46 -13.80 24.67
N ARG A 15 10.80 -14.19 23.41
CA ARG A 15 10.33 -15.43 22.79
C ARG A 15 11.50 -16.29 22.30
N LYS A 16 11.35 -17.61 22.45
CA LYS A 16 12.36 -18.56 21.98
C LYS A 16 12.44 -18.57 20.46
N MET A 17 13.65 -18.49 19.93
CA MET A 17 13.96 -18.68 18.52
C MET A 17 15.00 -19.79 18.35
N THR A 18 14.75 -20.72 17.41
CA THR A 18 15.59 -21.89 17.16
C THR A 18 16.06 -21.90 15.71
N PHE A 19 17.31 -22.25 15.51
CA PHE A 19 17.96 -22.35 14.18
C PHE A 19 18.53 -23.75 14.00
N GLU A 20 17.99 -24.47 13.00
CA GLU A 20 18.47 -25.80 12.63
C GLU A 20 19.24 -25.71 11.31
N THR A 21 20.45 -26.29 11.26
CA THR A 21 21.26 -26.33 10.03
C THR A 21 21.95 -27.67 9.85
N GLY A 22 22.44 -27.96 8.63
CA GLY A 22 23.18 -29.17 8.29
C GLY A 22 22.35 -30.44 8.08
N LYS A 23 21.00 -30.33 8.09
CA LYS A 23 20.09 -31.46 7.84
C LYS A 23 19.35 -31.34 6.51
N MET A 24 18.93 -30.15 6.14
CA MET A 24 18.15 -29.88 4.96
C MET A 24 18.97 -29.08 3.94
N CYS A 25 18.60 -29.16 2.66
CA CYS A 25 19.13 -28.32 1.57
C CYS A 25 20.66 -28.32 1.48
N CYS A 26 21.27 -29.50 1.53
CA CYS A 26 22.73 -29.68 1.52
C CYS A 26 23.44 -29.18 0.24
N GLN A 27 22.70 -28.86 -0.82
CA GLN A 27 23.22 -28.26 -2.06
C GLN A 27 23.35 -26.73 -2.00
N ALA A 28 22.71 -26.07 -1.02
CA ALA A 28 22.84 -24.64 -0.83
C ALA A 28 24.18 -24.28 -0.16
N GLY A 29 24.72 -23.10 -0.46
CA GLY A 29 25.90 -22.57 0.22
C GLY A 29 25.69 -22.43 1.73
N GLY A 30 24.52 -21.90 2.15
CA GLY A 30 24.02 -21.88 3.50
C GLY A 30 22.52 -22.19 3.58
N SER A 31 22.12 -22.98 4.56
CA SER A 31 20.70 -23.35 4.79
C SER A 31 20.37 -23.35 6.27
N VAL A 32 19.24 -22.75 6.62
CA VAL A 32 18.76 -22.65 8.02
C VAL A 32 17.25 -22.83 8.04
N LEU A 33 16.77 -23.69 8.93
CA LEU A 33 15.36 -23.75 9.33
C LEU A 33 15.18 -22.92 10.59
N VAL A 34 14.46 -21.83 10.49
CA VAL A 34 14.16 -20.94 11.62
C VAL A 34 12.79 -21.27 12.20
N ARG A 35 12.73 -21.40 13.52
CA ARG A 35 11.48 -21.53 14.27
C ARG A 35 11.35 -20.35 15.23
N TYR A 36 10.25 -19.65 15.15
CA TYR A 36 9.89 -18.54 16.04
C TYR A 36 8.44 -18.72 16.48
N GLY A 37 8.20 -19.17 17.70
CA GLY A 37 6.93 -19.76 18.08
C GLY A 37 6.62 -20.98 17.20
N GLU A 38 5.42 -21.08 16.64
CA GLU A 38 5.06 -22.11 15.66
C GLU A 38 5.37 -21.68 14.22
N THR A 39 5.77 -20.43 13.99
CA THR A 39 6.24 -19.99 12.67
C THR A 39 7.54 -20.69 12.31
N THR A 40 7.56 -21.28 11.12
CA THR A 40 8.72 -22.00 10.60
C THR A 40 9.04 -21.53 9.20
N VAL A 41 10.26 -21.03 9.00
CA VAL A 41 10.75 -20.54 7.70
C VAL A 41 12.04 -21.27 7.33
N LEU A 42 12.08 -21.86 6.15
CA LEU A 42 13.28 -22.48 5.57
C LEU A 42 13.98 -21.43 4.70
N VAL A 43 15.23 -21.13 5.01
CA VAL A 43 16.00 -20.10 4.32
C VAL A 43 17.26 -20.69 3.71
N ASN A 44 17.48 -20.40 2.44
CA ASN A 44 18.60 -20.91 1.65
C ASN A 44 19.34 -19.77 0.96
N ALA A 45 20.66 -19.76 1.05
CA ALA A 45 21.53 -18.84 0.33
C ALA A 45 22.44 -19.64 -0.63
N THR A 46 22.49 -19.24 -1.89
CA THR A 46 23.24 -19.92 -2.95
C THR A 46 23.90 -18.86 -3.84
N ALA A 47 25.15 -19.10 -4.26
CA ALA A 47 25.84 -18.25 -5.22
C ALA A 47 26.34 -19.07 -6.41
N SER A 48 26.45 -18.43 -7.58
CA SER A 48 27.09 -19.02 -8.75
C SER A 48 28.62 -19.12 -8.57
N ALA A 49 29.23 -20.12 -9.14
CA ALA A 49 30.68 -20.28 -9.09
C ALA A 49 31.45 -19.23 -9.90
N LYS A 50 30.80 -18.63 -10.93
CA LYS A 50 31.37 -17.60 -11.80
C LYS A 50 30.29 -16.53 -12.09
N PRO A 51 30.70 -15.27 -12.32
CA PRO A 51 29.78 -14.26 -12.83
C PRO A 51 29.31 -14.61 -14.25
N ARG A 52 28.18 -14.04 -14.65
CA ARG A 52 27.71 -14.06 -16.05
C ARG A 52 28.41 -12.97 -16.85
N ASP A 53 28.66 -13.23 -18.12
CA ASP A 53 29.27 -12.25 -19.01
C ASP A 53 28.38 -11.01 -19.17
N GLY A 54 29.00 -9.82 -19.21
CA GLY A 54 28.31 -8.56 -19.46
C GLY A 54 27.46 -8.02 -18.30
N ILE A 55 27.67 -8.50 -17.08
CA ILE A 55 26.99 -7.99 -15.87
C ILE A 55 27.84 -6.92 -15.21
N ASP A 56 27.26 -5.72 -15.03
CA ASP A 56 27.87 -4.54 -14.40
C ASP A 56 27.38 -4.25 -12.96
N PHE A 57 26.46 -5.12 -12.44
CA PHE A 57 25.90 -4.98 -11.10
C PHE A 57 25.92 -6.33 -10.35
N LEU A 58 25.67 -6.31 -9.04
CA LEU A 58 25.47 -7.53 -8.24
C LEU A 58 24.06 -8.12 -8.53
N PRO A 59 23.97 -9.30 -9.21
CA PRO A 59 22.69 -9.93 -9.50
C PRO A 59 22.17 -10.70 -8.27
N LEU A 60 21.71 -9.97 -7.25
CA LEU A 60 21.09 -10.51 -6.05
C LEU A 60 19.59 -10.68 -6.25
N SER A 61 19.09 -11.92 -6.08
CA SER A 61 17.66 -12.24 -5.97
C SER A 61 17.33 -12.60 -4.53
N VAL A 62 16.33 -11.93 -3.97
CA VAL A 62 15.75 -12.26 -2.67
C VAL A 62 14.28 -12.57 -2.88
N ASP A 63 13.86 -13.78 -2.52
CA ASP A 63 12.53 -14.28 -2.76
C ASP A 63 11.89 -14.78 -1.46
N PHE A 64 10.68 -14.28 -1.18
CA PHE A 64 9.85 -14.70 -0.06
C PHE A 64 8.68 -15.51 -0.62
N GLU A 65 8.65 -16.79 -0.32
CA GLU A 65 7.65 -17.70 -0.84
C GLU A 65 6.57 -17.99 0.19
N GLU A 66 5.40 -17.41 -0.02
CA GLU A 66 4.19 -17.74 0.72
C GLU A 66 3.63 -19.07 0.23
N LYS A 67 3.47 -20.02 1.14
CA LYS A 67 2.85 -21.31 0.87
C LYS A 67 1.53 -21.39 1.65
N LEU A 68 0.41 -21.52 0.96
CA LEU A 68 -0.91 -21.53 1.61
C LEU A 68 -1.12 -22.69 2.57
N TYR A 69 -0.40 -23.82 2.36
CA TYR A 69 -0.38 -24.90 3.35
C TYR A 69 0.16 -24.49 4.73
N ALA A 70 0.97 -23.39 4.80
CA ALA A 70 1.50 -22.87 6.06
C ALA A 70 0.41 -22.38 7.02
N VAL A 71 -0.77 -22.07 6.48
CA VAL A 71 -1.98 -21.68 7.22
C VAL A 71 -3.14 -22.64 6.96
N GLY A 72 -2.87 -23.87 6.50
CA GLY A 72 -3.86 -24.93 6.28
C GLY A 72 -4.82 -24.67 5.11
N LYS A 73 -4.48 -23.78 4.17
CA LYS A 73 -5.33 -23.45 3.00
C LYS A 73 -4.86 -24.16 1.73
N ILE A 74 -5.79 -24.44 0.83
CA ILE A 74 -5.54 -24.86 -0.55
C ILE A 74 -5.74 -23.63 -1.44
N PRO A 75 -4.82 -23.35 -2.40
CA PRO A 75 -4.96 -22.20 -3.31
C PRO A 75 -6.33 -22.15 -4.00
N GLY A 76 -6.95 -20.96 -4.00
CA GLY A 76 -8.27 -20.74 -4.59
C GLY A 76 -8.32 -20.85 -6.11
N SER A 77 -7.17 -20.73 -6.80
CA SER A 77 -7.04 -20.80 -8.25
C SER A 77 -7.49 -22.14 -8.83
N PHE A 78 -7.83 -22.17 -10.12
CA PHE A 78 -8.22 -23.39 -10.83
C PHE A 78 -7.15 -24.52 -10.74
N LEU A 79 -5.88 -24.14 -10.82
CA LEU A 79 -4.75 -25.11 -10.76
C LEU A 79 -4.45 -25.61 -9.34
N LYS A 80 -5.09 -25.03 -8.31
CA LYS A 80 -4.84 -25.37 -6.89
C LYS A 80 -3.35 -25.33 -6.52
N ARG A 81 -2.63 -24.38 -7.11
CA ARG A 81 -1.21 -24.14 -6.92
C ARG A 81 -0.94 -22.64 -6.78
N GLU A 82 0.03 -22.27 -5.97
CA GLU A 82 0.55 -20.92 -5.90
C GLU A 82 1.07 -20.48 -7.29
N GLY A 83 0.71 -19.26 -7.68
CA GLY A 83 1.09 -18.66 -8.95
C GLY A 83 2.29 -17.73 -8.82
N ARG A 84 2.15 -16.51 -9.34
CA ARG A 84 3.14 -15.44 -9.13
C ARG A 84 3.13 -15.02 -7.66
N PRO A 85 4.28 -14.53 -7.12
CA PRO A 85 4.31 -13.96 -5.78
C PRO A 85 3.22 -12.89 -5.60
N SER A 86 2.56 -12.90 -4.44
CA SER A 86 1.64 -11.84 -4.05
C SER A 86 2.37 -10.50 -3.89
N ASP A 87 1.66 -9.37 -3.92
CA ASP A 87 2.27 -8.07 -3.62
C ASP A 87 2.91 -8.09 -2.23
N LYS A 88 2.29 -8.77 -1.25
CA LYS A 88 2.84 -8.96 0.10
C LYS A 88 4.16 -9.72 0.07
N ALA A 89 4.25 -10.83 -0.65
CA ALA A 89 5.48 -11.61 -0.81
C ALA A 89 6.60 -10.77 -1.45
N VAL A 90 6.27 -9.95 -2.46
CA VAL A 90 7.20 -9.00 -3.06
C VAL A 90 7.68 -7.96 -2.05
N LEU A 91 6.79 -7.41 -1.24
CA LEU A 91 7.14 -6.43 -0.19
C LEU A 91 8.02 -7.07 0.89
N SER A 92 7.68 -8.27 1.38
CA SER A 92 8.50 -9.03 2.34
C SER A 92 9.89 -9.33 1.79
N SER A 93 9.99 -9.72 0.50
CA SER A 93 11.29 -9.87 -0.19
C SER A 93 12.10 -8.57 -0.15
N ARG A 94 11.47 -7.41 -0.40
CA ARG A 94 12.14 -6.10 -0.40
C ARG A 94 12.59 -5.66 0.98
N VAL A 95 11.81 -5.97 2.02
CA VAL A 95 12.18 -5.68 3.42
C VAL A 95 13.45 -6.43 3.81
N VAL A 96 13.68 -7.64 3.28
CA VAL A 96 14.90 -8.43 3.52
C VAL A 96 16.04 -8.00 2.57
N ASP A 97 15.76 -7.75 1.29
CA ASP A 97 16.77 -7.36 0.28
C ASP A 97 17.51 -6.06 0.67
N ARG A 98 16.76 -5.04 1.12
CA ARG A 98 17.32 -3.72 1.43
C ARG A 98 18.46 -3.73 2.46
N PRO A 99 18.32 -4.38 3.63
CA PRO A 99 19.40 -4.39 4.63
C PRO A 99 20.56 -5.32 4.28
N ILE A 100 20.38 -6.35 3.45
CA ILE A 100 21.45 -7.29 3.12
C ILE A 100 22.28 -6.87 1.90
N ARG A 101 21.66 -6.21 0.91
CA ARG A 101 22.31 -5.84 -0.36
C ARG A 101 23.52 -4.93 -0.20
N PRO A 102 23.50 -3.86 0.61
CA PRO A 102 24.64 -2.95 0.77
C PRO A 102 25.88 -3.59 1.41
N LEU A 103 25.72 -4.75 2.04
CA LEU A 103 26.78 -5.47 2.74
C LEU A 103 27.52 -6.48 1.87
N PHE A 104 27.12 -6.66 0.61
CA PHE A 104 27.92 -7.41 -0.37
C PHE A 104 29.06 -6.55 -0.89
N PRO A 105 30.21 -7.17 -1.27
CA PRO A 105 31.29 -6.47 -1.98
C PRO A 105 30.75 -5.78 -3.24
N LYS A 106 31.10 -4.51 -3.44
CA LYS A 106 30.58 -3.68 -4.55
C LYS A 106 31.08 -4.14 -5.93
N ASP A 107 32.19 -4.84 -5.96
CA ASP A 107 32.89 -5.37 -7.13
C ASP A 107 32.53 -6.83 -7.44
N MET A 108 31.71 -7.47 -6.62
CA MET A 108 31.23 -8.84 -6.84
C MET A 108 30.13 -8.88 -7.91
N ARG A 109 30.24 -9.82 -8.87
CA ARG A 109 29.29 -10.01 -9.98
C ARG A 109 28.70 -11.43 -10.06
N ASN A 110 29.03 -12.30 -9.11
CA ASN A 110 28.40 -13.63 -9.02
C ASN A 110 26.90 -13.49 -8.74
N ASP A 111 26.10 -14.34 -9.36
CA ASP A 111 24.67 -14.45 -9.01
C ASP A 111 24.54 -14.92 -7.56
N VAL A 112 23.71 -14.25 -6.80
CA VAL A 112 23.35 -14.64 -5.44
C VAL A 112 21.83 -14.76 -5.32
N SER A 113 21.37 -15.87 -4.77
CA SER A 113 19.95 -16.12 -4.51
C SER A 113 19.73 -16.43 -3.03
N VAL A 114 18.81 -15.70 -2.40
CA VAL A 114 18.34 -15.96 -1.05
C VAL A 114 16.83 -16.25 -1.13
N VAL A 115 16.44 -17.46 -0.78
CA VAL A 115 15.06 -17.92 -0.85
C VAL A 115 14.56 -18.26 0.55
N MET A 116 13.47 -17.63 0.95
CA MET A 116 12.78 -17.83 2.21
C MET A 116 11.45 -18.51 1.94
N THR A 117 11.28 -19.76 2.34
CA THR A 117 10.03 -20.52 2.16
C THR A 117 9.29 -20.63 3.48
N VAL A 118 8.10 -20.05 3.57
CA VAL A 118 7.26 -20.11 4.77
C VAL A 118 6.57 -21.47 4.84
N LEU A 119 6.88 -22.26 5.87
CA LEU A 119 6.36 -23.62 6.04
C LEU A 119 5.22 -23.72 7.05
N SER A 120 5.18 -22.80 8.04
CA SER A 120 4.13 -22.69 9.05
C SER A 120 4.07 -21.25 9.54
N VAL A 121 2.88 -20.78 9.91
CA VAL A 121 2.65 -19.41 10.42
C VAL A 121 1.94 -19.49 11.78
N ASP A 122 2.57 -18.90 12.77
CA ASP A 122 1.99 -18.52 14.05
C ASP A 122 1.58 -17.04 13.96
N PRO A 123 0.31 -16.69 14.15
CA PRO A 123 -0.14 -15.30 14.08
C PRO A 123 0.64 -14.33 14.96
N ASP A 124 1.16 -14.80 16.10
CA ASP A 124 1.95 -13.96 17.03
C ASP A 124 3.41 -13.79 16.65
N CYS A 125 3.91 -14.55 15.67
CA CYS A 125 5.31 -14.59 15.24
C CYS A 125 5.43 -14.39 13.73
N VAL A 126 5.53 -13.14 13.29
CA VAL A 126 5.53 -12.79 11.87
C VAL A 126 6.67 -13.46 11.09
N PRO A 127 6.38 -14.13 9.97
CA PRO A 127 7.37 -14.90 9.21
C PRO A 127 8.44 -14.03 8.52
N GLU A 128 8.18 -12.75 8.25
CA GLU A 128 9.14 -11.82 7.64
C GLU A 128 10.37 -11.61 8.53
N ILE A 129 10.19 -11.51 9.84
CA ILE A 129 11.30 -11.34 10.80
C ILE A 129 12.10 -12.63 10.92
N ALA A 130 11.42 -13.77 11.03
CA ALA A 130 12.09 -15.09 11.03
C ALA A 130 12.86 -15.30 9.72
N GLY A 131 12.30 -14.91 8.57
CA GLY A 131 12.94 -14.95 7.26
C GLY A 131 14.17 -14.06 7.17
N MET A 132 14.08 -12.81 7.64
CA MET A 132 15.20 -11.85 7.63
C MET A 132 16.37 -12.33 8.49
N ILE A 133 16.11 -12.77 9.71
CA ILE A 133 17.15 -13.30 10.61
C ILE A 133 17.73 -14.59 10.02
N GLY A 134 16.87 -15.45 9.45
CA GLY A 134 17.30 -16.66 8.75
C GLY A 134 18.17 -16.38 7.53
N ALA A 135 17.86 -15.34 6.74
CA ALA A 135 18.68 -14.91 5.59
C ALA A 135 20.07 -14.45 6.04
N SER A 136 20.11 -13.66 7.11
CA SER A 136 21.37 -13.22 7.72
C SER A 136 22.19 -14.41 8.23
N MET A 137 21.56 -15.35 8.94
CA MET A 137 22.22 -16.56 9.42
C MET A 137 22.74 -17.43 8.26
N ALA A 138 21.90 -17.67 7.24
CA ALA A 138 22.28 -18.51 6.09
C ALA A 138 23.47 -17.91 5.31
N LEU A 139 23.47 -16.59 5.09
CA LEU A 139 24.60 -15.87 4.47
C LEU A 139 25.85 -15.92 5.35
N SER A 140 25.72 -15.73 6.65
CA SER A 140 26.84 -15.70 7.60
C SER A 140 27.55 -17.04 7.67
N ILE A 141 26.81 -18.15 7.72
CA ILE A 141 27.41 -19.51 7.80
C ILE A 141 27.83 -20.08 6.43
N SER A 142 27.40 -19.46 5.32
CA SER A 142 27.74 -19.87 3.95
C SER A 142 29.18 -19.50 3.59
N ASP A 143 29.63 -19.98 2.44
CA ASP A 143 30.88 -19.58 1.80
C ASP A 143 30.77 -18.29 0.99
N ILE A 144 29.59 -17.65 0.92
CA ILE A 144 29.34 -16.46 0.13
C ILE A 144 29.98 -15.23 0.80
N PRO A 145 30.80 -14.41 0.08
CA PRO A 145 31.34 -13.16 0.60
C PRO A 145 30.23 -12.17 0.93
N TRP A 146 30.10 -11.82 2.22
CA TRP A 146 29.10 -10.89 2.73
C TRP A 146 29.53 -10.32 4.08
N ASN A 147 29.41 -9.01 4.26
CA ASN A 147 29.91 -8.25 5.42
C ASN A 147 28.86 -8.06 6.54
N GLY A 148 27.88 -8.97 6.65
CA GLY A 148 26.96 -9.01 7.79
C GLY A 148 27.65 -9.54 9.06
N PRO A 149 26.84 -9.95 10.07
CA PRO A 149 25.40 -10.15 10.03
C PRO A 149 24.55 -8.91 10.28
N ILE A 150 23.27 -9.05 9.93
CA ILE A 150 22.19 -8.15 10.34
C ILE A 150 21.12 -8.90 11.14
N ALA A 151 20.25 -8.17 11.80
CA ALA A 151 18.96 -8.70 12.26
C ALA A 151 17.88 -7.63 12.09
N GLY A 152 16.62 -8.02 12.23
CA GLY A 152 15.49 -7.11 12.18
C GLY A 152 14.42 -7.47 13.19
N ILE A 153 13.59 -6.47 13.54
CA ILE A 153 12.53 -6.60 14.54
C ILE A 153 11.32 -5.77 14.16
N ASN A 154 10.13 -6.23 14.53
CA ASN A 154 8.92 -5.44 14.49
C ASN A 154 8.68 -4.72 15.83
N VAL A 155 8.28 -3.46 15.74
CA VAL A 155 7.98 -2.60 16.89
C VAL A 155 6.59 -2.00 16.70
N GLY A 156 5.79 -2.03 17.76
CA GLY A 156 4.46 -1.42 17.83
C GLY A 156 4.41 -0.32 18.89
N LEU A 157 3.32 0.46 18.84
CA LEU A 157 2.96 1.46 19.83
C LEU A 157 1.50 1.21 20.24
N VAL A 158 1.28 0.69 21.44
CA VAL A 158 -0.04 0.33 21.96
C VAL A 158 -0.29 1.09 23.25
N ASP A 159 -1.36 1.85 23.31
CA ASP A 159 -1.71 2.69 24.47
C ASP A 159 -0.56 3.61 24.95
N GLY A 160 0.24 4.10 24.00
CA GLY A 160 1.42 4.95 24.28
C GLY A 160 2.68 4.19 24.71
N GLU A 161 2.65 2.87 24.81
CA GLU A 161 3.81 2.05 25.14
C GLU A 161 4.44 1.42 23.90
N ILE A 162 5.77 1.54 23.76
CA ILE A 162 6.54 0.90 22.70
C ILE A 162 6.72 -0.58 23.04
N ILE A 163 6.20 -1.46 22.17
CA ILE A 163 6.21 -2.92 22.32
C ILE A 163 7.09 -3.54 21.24
N LEU A 164 8.03 -4.39 21.65
CA LEU A 164 8.83 -5.20 20.74
C LEU A 164 8.06 -6.48 20.36
N THR A 165 8.08 -6.83 19.07
CA THR A 165 7.38 -8.01 18.53
C THR A 165 5.92 -8.12 19.01
N PRO A 166 5.07 -7.12 18.69
CA PRO A 166 3.66 -7.14 19.11
C PRO A 166 2.96 -8.40 18.57
N ASN A 167 2.14 -9.05 19.41
CA ASN A 167 1.31 -10.18 19.01
C ASN A 167 0.16 -9.74 18.08
N ALA A 168 -0.63 -10.66 17.56
CA ALA A 168 -1.71 -10.38 16.62
C ALA A 168 -2.72 -9.34 17.15
N GLU A 169 -3.18 -9.48 18.40
CA GLU A 169 -4.11 -8.53 19.03
C GLU A 169 -3.48 -7.14 19.21
N GLN A 170 -2.22 -7.09 19.66
CA GLN A 170 -1.50 -5.83 19.83
C GLN A 170 -1.27 -5.12 18.51
N ARG A 171 -0.98 -5.86 17.42
CA ARG A 171 -0.83 -5.26 16.08
C ARG A 171 -2.10 -4.59 15.56
N GLN A 172 -3.27 -5.16 15.86
CA GLN A 172 -4.56 -4.56 15.47
C GLN A 172 -4.84 -3.23 16.20
N LYS A 173 -4.33 -3.06 17.42
CA LYS A 173 -4.53 -1.87 18.27
C LYS A 173 -3.38 -0.86 18.14
N SER A 174 -2.29 -1.25 17.49
CA SER A 174 -1.06 -0.47 17.44
C SER A 174 -1.16 0.75 16.53
N ASP A 175 -0.77 1.90 17.05
CA ASP A 175 -0.60 3.14 16.27
C ASP A 175 0.68 3.15 15.44
N LEU A 176 1.53 2.12 15.57
CA LEU A 176 2.79 2.00 14.86
C LEU A 176 3.03 0.57 14.39
N GLN A 177 3.35 0.42 13.11
CA GLN A 177 3.86 -0.80 12.50
C GLN A 177 5.25 -0.49 11.95
N LEU A 178 6.27 -0.68 12.77
CA LEU A 178 7.65 -0.37 12.44
C LEU A 178 8.46 -1.65 12.30
N THR A 179 9.23 -1.75 11.22
CA THR A 179 10.29 -2.75 11.06
C THR A 179 11.62 -2.03 11.05
N VAL A 180 12.50 -2.42 11.95
CA VAL A 180 13.88 -1.92 12.05
C VAL A 180 14.84 -3.06 11.80
N ALA A 181 15.85 -2.84 10.95
CA ALA A 181 16.97 -3.75 10.82
C ALA A 181 18.30 -3.01 10.99
N GLY A 182 19.30 -3.73 11.44
CA GLY A 182 20.63 -3.14 11.70
C GLY A 182 21.73 -4.16 11.75
N THR A 183 22.95 -3.62 11.70
CA THR A 183 24.20 -4.32 12.01
C THR A 183 24.47 -4.26 13.54
N ALA A 184 25.66 -4.60 13.97
CA ALA A 184 26.05 -4.44 15.39
C ALA A 184 26.12 -2.95 15.81
N GLU A 185 26.33 -2.03 14.87
CA GLU A 185 26.67 -0.63 15.16
C GLU A 185 25.67 0.38 14.60
N LYS A 186 24.99 0.06 13.49
CA LYS A 186 24.20 1.02 12.72
C LYS A 186 22.83 0.46 12.33
N VAL A 187 21.84 1.34 12.25
CA VAL A 187 20.53 1.05 11.68
C VAL A 187 20.64 1.04 10.15
N CYS A 188 20.32 -0.08 9.50
CA CYS A 188 20.47 -0.23 8.05
C CYS A 188 19.15 -0.28 7.28
N MET A 189 18.00 -0.42 7.95
CA MET A 189 16.68 -0.35 7.32
C MET A 189 15.62 0.11 8.33
N ILE A 190 14.76 1.01 7.86
CA ILE A 190 13.56 1.46 8.57
C ILE A 190 12.40 1.42 7.58
N GLU A 191 11.32 0.75 7.97
CA GLU A 191 10.04 0.78 7.26
C GLU A 191 8.91 0.90 8.26
N ALA A 192 8.06 1.91 8.13
CA ALA A 192 6.97 2.15 9.07
C ALA A 192 5.67 2.56 8.39
N GLY A 193 4.56 2.13 9.00
CA GLY A 193 3.25 2.74 8.91
C GLY A 193 2.83 3.21 10.28
N ALA A 194 2.21 4.40 10.39
CA ALA A 194 1.93 4.99 11.68
C ALA A 194 0.67 5.86 11.67
N ASN A 195 -0.05 5.92 12.78
CA ASN A 195 -1.22 6.77 12.98
C ASN A 195 -0.78 8.14 13.50
N GLU A 196 -0.09 8.94 12.66
CA GLU A 196 0.36 10.29 12.99
C GLU A 196 1.28 10.33 14.22
N VAL A 197 2.24 9.39 14.30
CA VAL A 197 3.23 9.32 15.38
C VAL A 197 4.25 10.46 15.23
N ASP A 198 4.58 11.13 16.34
CA ASP A 198 5.57 12.20 16.35
C ASP A 198 7.01 11.71 16.14
N ASP A 199 7.89 12.64 15.75
CA ASP A 199 9.26 12.34 15.37
C ASP A 199 10.09 11.76 16.54
N ASP A 200 9.88 12.24 17.77
CA ASP A 200 10.63 11.79 18.95
C ASP A 200 10.21 10.37 19.37
N THR A 201 8.91 10.09 19.43
CA THR A 201 8.37 8.75 19.69
C THR A 201 8.82 7.75 18.62
N MET A 202 8.84 8.17 17.34
CA MET A 202 9.32 7.33 16.25
C MET A 202 10.81 7.00 16.42
N LEU A 203 11.64 7.98 16.76
CA LEU A 203 13.06 7.76 17.01
C LEU A 203 13.29 6.83 18.21
N GLU A 204 12.54 7.01 19.30
CA GLU A 204 12.63 6.14 20.49
C GLU A 204 12.27 4.69 20.13
N ALA A 205 11.20 4.48 19.35
CA ALA A 205 10.79 3.16 18.88
C ALA A 205 11.88 2.49 18.02
N ILE A 206 12.50 3.24 17.11
CA ILE A 206 13.61 2.76 16.28
C ILE A 206 14.78 2.33 17.18
N MET A 207 15.20 3.16 18.13
CA MET A 207 16.34 2.88 19.00
C MET A 207 16.08 1.72 19.96
N LYS A 208 14.87 1.59 20.50
CA LYS A 208 14.47 0.45 21.33
C LYS A 208 14.48 -0.86 20.53
N GLY A 209 13.98 -0.85 19.31
CA GLY A 209 14.08 -1.98 18.38
C GLY A 209 15.53 -2.33 18.03
N PHE A 210 16.33 -1.34 17.74
CA PHE A 210 17.74 -1.52 17.38
C PHE A 210 18.57 -2.15 18.51
N ALA A 211 18.31 -1.79 19.76
CA ALA A 211 18.97 -2.41 20.91
C ALA A 211 18.73 -3.94 20.98
N GLU A 212 17.57 -4.42 20.59
CA GLU A 212 17.28 -5.86 20.51
C GLU A 212 17.91 -6.51 19.29
N VAL A 213 17.92 -5.82 18.15
CA VAL A 213 18.63 -6.24 16.94
C VAL A 213 20.10 -6.52 17.22
N GLN A 214 20.77 -5.67 17.98
CA GLN A 214 22.20 -5.84 18.32
C GLN A 214 22.46 -7.15 19.08
N LYS A 215 21.56 -7.59 19.95
CA LYS A 215 21.68 -8.88 20.67
C LYS A 215 21.61 -10.06 19.71
N MET A 216 20.68 -10.03 18.76
CA MET A 216 20.53 -11.07 17.76
C MET A 216 21.74 -11.10 16.81
N VAL A 217 22.27 -9.93 16.43
CA VAL A 217 23.49 -9.85 15.62
C VAL A 217 24.69 -10.47 16.34
N ALA A 218 24.82 -10.24 17.66
CA ALA A 218 25.89 -10.86 18.47
C ALA A 218 25.75 -12.40 18.47
N PHE A 219 24.54 -12.91 18.67
CA PHE A 219 24.27 -14.34 18.60
C PHE A 219 24.60 -14.95 17.22
N ILE A 220 24.24 -14.28 16.11
CA ILE A 220 24.58 -14.77 14.77
C ILE A 220 26.10 -14.82 14.57
N LYS A 221 26.86 -13.83 15.10
CA LYS A 221 28.32 -13.83 15.07
C LYS A 221 28.91 -15.01 15.82
N GLU A 222 28.37 -15.39 16.96
CA GLU A 222 28.78 -16.57 17.72
C GLU A 222 28.57 -17.86 16.90
N VAL A 223 27.39 -18.02 16.28
CA VAL A 223 27.10 -19.17 15.42
C VAL A 223 28.02 -19.17 14.20
N GLN A 224 28.26 -18.03 13.57
CA GLN A 224 29.18 -17.91 12.44
C GLN A 224 30.63 -18.32 12.84
N ALA A 225 31.08 -17.97 14.03
CA ALA A 225 32.42 -18.34 14.51
C ALA A 225 32.53 -19.86 14.75
N GLU A 226 31.42 -20.54 15.12
CA GLU A 226 31.43 -21.99 15.38
C GLU A 226 31.37 -22.83 14.10
N ILE A 227 30.48 -22.46 13.16
CA ILE A 227 30.16 -23.31 11.99
C ILE A 227 30.29 -22.61 10.63
N GLY A 228 30.70 -21.34 10.61
CA GLY A 228 30.83 -20.57 9.37
C GLY A 228 31.88 -21.16 8.42
N LYS A 229 31.55 -21.21 7.14
CA LYS A 229 32.47 -21.65 6.09
C LYS A 229 33.44 -20.52 5.72
N PRO A 230 34.67 -20.83 5.30
CA PRO A 230 35.55 -19.86 4.65
C PRO A 230 34.87 -19.25 3.42
N LYS A 231 34.96 -17.93 3.27
CA LYS A 231 34.36 -17.22 2.13
C LYS A 231 35.17 -17.50 0.85
N PHE A 232 34.48 -17.77 -0.26
CA PHE A 232 35.16 -17.95 -1.53
C PHE A 232 35.76 -16.63 -2.05
N THR A 233 36.79 -16.74 -2.84
CA THR A 233 37.38 -15.60 -3.57
C THR A 233 36.67 -15.47 -4.91
N PHE A 234 36.34 -14.24 -5.31
CA PHE A 234 35.70 -13.90 -6.58
C PHE A 234 36.63 -13.02 -7.43
N GLU A 235 36.37 -12.97 -8.71
CA GLU A 235 37.05 -12.07 -9.63
C GLU A 235 36.53 -10.65 -9.43
N SER A 236 37.41 -9.77 -8.91
CA SER A 236 37.05 -8.37 -8.68
C SER A 236 36.86 -7.65 -10.01
N GLN A 237 35.76 -6.90 -10.12
CA GLN A 237 35.48 -6.00 -11.24
C GLN A 237 35.74 -4.54 -10.85
N GLU A 238 36.67 -4.31 -9.93
CA GLU A 238 37.09 -2.96 -9.57
C GLU A 238 37.91 -2.34 -10.70
N ILE A 239 37.64 -1.08 -11.01
CA ILE A 239 38.38 -0.32 -12.03
C ILE A 239 39.82 -0.13 -11.54
N ASP A 240 40.75 -0.29 -12.46
CA ASP A 240 42.16 0.02 -12.19
C ASP A 240 42.30 1.48 -11.74
N HIS A 241 42.99 1.69 -10.62
CA HIS A 241 43.14 3.00 -10.01
C HIS A 241 43.88 3.97 -10.93
N ASP A 242 44.97 3.52 -11.57
CA ASP A 242 45.81 4.38 -12.41
C ASP A 242 45.04 4.81 -13.67
N LEU A 243 44.22 3.90 -14.24
CA LEU A 243 43.34 4.26 -15.33
C LEU A 243 42.27 5.28 -14.91
N PHE A 244 41.64 5.11 -13.75
CA PHE A 244 40.63 6.05 -13.25
C PHE A 244 41.25 7.44 -13.00
N GLU A 245 42.44 7.52 -12.37
CA GLU A 245 43.07 8.81 -12.14
C GLU A 245 43.52 9.51 -13.45
N ALA A 246 44.00 8.74 -14.46
CA ALA A 246 44.30 9.28 -15.78
C ALA A 246 43.04 9.87 -16.47
N ILE A 247 41.93 9.15 -16.47
CA ILE A 247 40.65 9.62 -17.05
C ILE A 247 40.16 10.83 -16.25
N LYS A 248 40.25 10.81 -14.93
CA LYS A 248 39.85 11.92 -14.07
C LYS A 248 40.63 13.19 -14.38
N ASP A 249 41.95 13.10 -14.44
CA ASP A 249 42.80 14.27 -14.73
C ASP A 249 42.47 14.90 -16.09
N GLU A 250 42.08 14.09 -17.05
CA GLU A 250 41.78 14.55 -18.41
C GLU A 250 40.35 15.08 -18.57
N PHE A 251 39.33 14.43 -17.95
CA PHE A 251 37.92 14.71 -18.22
C PHE A 251 37.19 15.45 -17.10
N ILE A 252 37.80 15.71 -15.94
CA ILE A 252 37.11 16.26 -14.77
C ILE A 252 36.44 17.62 -15.03
N GLU A 253 37.10 18.51 -15.78
CA GLU A 253 36.54 19.84 -16.04
C GLU A 253 35.39 19.79 -17.05
N ASP A 254 35.45 18.90 -18.04
CA ASP A 254 34.40 18.67 -18.98
C ASP A 254 33.16 18.05 -18.28
N VAL A 255 33.39 17.08 -17.40
CA VAL A 255 32.32 16.46 -16.60
C VAL A 255 31.70 17.47 -15.65
N ARG A 256 32.48 18.31 -14.98
CA ARG A 256 31.97 19.40 -14.15
C ARG A 256 31.04 20.34 -14.93
N ALA A 257 31.48 20.78 -16.10
CA ALA A 257 30.73 21.70 -16.94
C ALA A 257 29.42 21.04 -17.46
N ALA A 258 29.46 19.74 -17.78
CA ALA A 258 28.27 18.98 -18.24
C ALA A 258 27.27 18.75 -17.14
N MET A 259 27.74 18.46 -15.91
CA MET A 259 26.89 18.16 -14.75
C MET A 259 26.22 19.40 -14.13
N ASP A 260 26.72 20.61 -14.40
CA ASP A 260 26.23 21.88 -13.82
C ASP A 260 24.97 22.36 -14.57
N THR A 261 23.84 21.69 -14.28
CA THR A 261 22.52 22.05 -14.83
C THR A 261 21.40 21.40 -14.03
N ASP A 262 20.25 22.06 -13.93
CA ASP A 262 19.02 21.57 -13.32
C ASP A 262 18.21 20.64 -14.26
N ASP A 263 18.49 20.70 -15.57
CA ASP A 263 17.78 19.91 -16.58
C ASP A 263 18.51 18.60 -16.91
N LYS A 264 17.83 17.47 -16.64
CA LYS A 264 18.34 16.13 -16.93
C LYS A 264 18.68 15.95 -18.42
N ASN A 265 17.83 16.44 -19.33
CA ASN A 265 18.04 16.23 -20.76
C ASN A 265 19.26 17.02 -21.28
N ILE A 266 19.42 18.25 -20.79
CA ILE A 266 20.60 19.08 -21.10
C ILE A 266 21.88 18.42 -20.58
N ARG A 267 21.85 17.85 -19.37
CA ARG A 267 22.97 17.11 -18.81
C ARG A 267 23.33 15.91 -19.68
N ASP A 268 22.35 15.08 -20.01
CA ASP A 268 22.56 13.87 -20.80
C ASP A 268 23.10 14.22 -22.21
N GLU A 269 22.64 15.33 -22.81
CA GLU A 269 23.15 15.85 -24.08
C GLU A 269 24.61 16.34 -23.97
N ARG A 270 24.96 17.04 -22.90
CA ARG A 270 26.35 17.51 -22.64
C ARG A 270 27.30 16.37 -22.32
N MET A 271 26.84 15.31 -21.71
CA MET A 271 27.65 14.13 -21.37
C MET A 271 28.00 13.29 -22.60
N ARG A 272 27.15 13.25 -23.64
CA ARG A 272 27.36 12.41 -24.81
C ARG A 272 28.71 12.65 -25.50
N PRO A 273 29.12 13.88 -25.85
CA PRO A 273 30.43 14.11 -26.49
C PRO A 273 31.61 13.73 -25.60
N ILE A 274 31.44 13.70 -24.26
CA ILE A 274 32.46 13.24 -23.34
C ILE A 274 32.68 11.75 -23.48
N TYR A 275 31.60 10.97 -23.54
CA TYR A 275 31.68 9.53 -23.81
C TYR A 275 32.27 9.23 -25.20
N ASP A 276 31.82 9.96 -26.24
CA ASP A 276 32.36 9.80 -27.61
C ASP A 276 33.87 10.06 -27.65
N ARG A 277 34.37 11.09 -26.95
CA ARG A 277 35.79 11.40 -26.86
C ARG A 277 36.56 10.35 -26.07
N LEU A 278 36.02 9.85 -24.94
CA LEU A 278 36.61 8.78 -24.16
C LEU A 278 36.87 7.55 -25.03
N HIS A 279 35.85 7.09 -25.75
CA HIS A 279 35.97 5.92 -26.62
C HIS A 279 36.93 6.15 -27.80
N ALA A 280 36.95 7.32 -28.38
CA ALA A 280 37.92 7.67 -29.44
C ALA A 280 39.39 7.62 -28.99
N GLU A 281 39.65 7.93 -27.71
CA GLU A 281 41.02 8.03 -27.18
C GLU A 281 41.48 6.72 -26.48
N TYR A 282 40.54 5.93 -25.94
CA TYR A 282 40.86 4.81 -25.05
C TYR A 282 40.50 3.42 -25.61
N ASP A 283 39.57 3.27 -26.56
CA ASP A 283 39.17 1.95 -27.09
C ASP A 283 40.35 1.16 -27.71
N GLU A 284 41.26 1.83 -28.41
CA GLU A 284 42.45 1.18 -28.95
C GLU A 284 43.41 0.67 -27.88
N LYS A 285 43.45 1.37 -26.72
CA LYS A 285 44.31 1.00 -25.57
C LYS A 285 43.72 -0.08 -24.71
N TYR A 286 42.39 -0.16 -24.67
CA TYR A 286 41.59 -1.09 -23.85
C TYR A 286 40.56 -1.81 -24.70
N PRO A 287 40.97 -2.67 -25.65
CA PRO A 287 40.05 -3.36 -26.54
C PRO A 287 39.09 -4.27 -25.74
N GLU A 288 37.82 -4.28 -26.13
CA GLU A 288 36.73 -5.02 -25.49
C GLU A 288 36.35 -4.59 -24.06
N GLN A 289 36.87 -3.46 -23.58
CA GLN A 289 36.62 -2.94 -22.24
C GLN A 289 35.78 -1.66 -22.23
N GLY A 290 34.99 -1.38 -23.24
CA GLY A 290 34.18 -0.15 -23.34
C GLY A 290 33.25 0.06 -22.15
N ALA A 291 32.64 -0.99 -21.61
CA ALA A 291 31.79 -0.86 -20.42
C ALA A 291 32.57 -0.42 -19.16
N MET A 292 33.84 -0.82 -19.03
CA MET A 292 34.71 -0.37 -17.94
C MET A 292 35.06 1.13 -18.12
N LEU A 293 35.30 1.58 -19.35
CA LEU A 293 35.53 2.99 -19.65
C LEU A 293 34.31 3.84 -19.31
N ASP A 294 33.10 3.39 -19.68
CA ASP A 294 31.84 4.03 -19.31
C ASP A 294 31.68 4.15 -17.80
N GLU A 295 32.05 3.08 -17.08
CA GLU A 295 32.00 3.09 -15.61
C GLU A 295 33.01 4.09 -15.01
N CYS A 296 34.15 4.33 -15.64
CA CYS A 296 35.08 5.39 -15.21
C CYS A 296 34.41 6.78 -15.23
N ILE A 297 33.74 7.10 -16.35
CA ILE A 297 33.00 8.39 -16.45
C ILE A 297 31.86 8.43 -15.45
N TYR A 298 31.13 7.35 -15.25
CA TYR A 298 30.07 7.28 -14.24
C TYR A 298 30.61 7.52 -12.81
N LYS A 299 31.75 6.90 -12.46
CA LYS A 299 32.42 7.15 -11.17
C LYS A 299 32.95 8.58 -11.06
N LEU A 300 33.38 9.16 -12.19
CA LEU A 300 33.84 10.57 -12.23
C LEU A 300 32.66 11.53 -12.02
N GLN A 301 31.51 11.30 -12.63
CA GLN A 301 30.30 12.08 -12.36
C GLN A 301 29.92 11.98 -10.87
N LYS A 302 29.94 10.78 -10.32
CA LYS A 302 29.69 10.55 -8.88
C LYS A 302 30.68 11.32 -8.01
N PHE A 303 31.97 11.28 -8.36
CA PHE A 303 33.02 12.02 -7.65
C PHE A 303 32.74 13.52 -7.68
N VAL A 304 32.46 14.11 -8.83
CA VAL A 304 32.17 15.54 -9.00
C VAL A 304 30.99 15.97 -8.14
N VAL A 305 29.86 15.26 -8.24
CA VAL A 305 28.65 15.61 -7.48
C VAL A 305 28.88 15.50 -5.97
N ARG A 306 29.55 14.43 -5.52
CA ARG A 306 29.85 14.25 -4.09
C ARG A 306 30.79 15.33 -3.55
N ARG A 307 31.80 15.79 -4.33
CA ARG A 307 32.68 16.91 -3.95
C ARG A 307 31.90 18.22 -3.84
N TRP A 308 31.02 18.52 -4.81
CA TRP A 308 30.19 19.71 -4.73
C TRP A 308 29.32 19.71 -3.46
N LEU A 309 28.70 18.59 -3.14
CA LEU A 309 27.86 18.49 -1.96
C LEU A 309 28.65 18.61 -0.65
N LEU A 310 29.77 17.88 -0.50
CA LEU A 310 30.53 17.82 0.75
C LEU A 310 31.46 19.00 0.98
N ASP A 311 32.09 19.53 -0.10
CA ASP A 311 33.11 20.55 0.01
C ASP A 311 32.58 21.96 -0.26
N ASP A 312 31.71 22.11 -1.27
CA ASP A 312 31.20 23.40 -1.72
C ASP A 312 29.80 23.72 -1.20
N GLY A 313 29.09 22.75 -0.60
CA GLY A 313 27.67 22.88 -0.23
C GLY A 313 26.76 23.18 -1.43
N LYS A 314 27.17 22.78 -2.65
CA LYS A 314 26.50 23.05 -3.91
C LYS A 314 25.76 21.82 -4.39
N ARG A 315 24.47 21.97 -4.72
CA ARG A 315 23.69 20.96 -5.43
C ARG A 315 23.77 21.15 -6.95
N VAL A 316 23.52 20.09 -7.72
CA VAL A 316 23.63 20.11 -9.20
C VAL A 316 22.69 21.13 -9.85
N ASP A 317 21.57 21.45 -9.22
CA ASP A 317 20.59 22.44 -9.68
C ASP A 317 20.72 23.81 -8.97
N GLY A 318 21.76 24.01 -8.19
CA GLY A 318 22.04 25.26 -7.51
C GLY A 318 21.24 25.52 -6.23
N ARG A 319 20.32 24.61 -5.83
CA ARG A 319 19.55 24.74 -4.59
C ARG A 319 20.44 24.61 -3.35
N GLY A 320 20.00 25.24 -2.26
CA GLY A 320 20.53 24.96 -0.92
C GLY A 320 20.10 23.56 -0.40
N MET A 321 20.72 23.07 0.66
CA MET A 321 20.49 21.71 1.20
C MET A 321 19.08 21.50 1.73
N ASP A 322 18.41 22.55 2.21
CA ASP A 322 17.06 22.52 2.73
C ASP A 322 16.02 23.06 1.75
N GLU A 323 16.43 23.38 0.53
CA GLU A 323 15.57 23.97 -0.48
C GLU A 323 14.86 22.88 -1.31
N ILE A 324 13.55 23.07 -1.49
CA ILE A 324 12.68 22.20 -2.25
C ILE A 324 12.58 22.70 -3.69
N ARG A 325 12.52 21.80 -4.68
CA ARG A 325 12.26 22.14 -6.10
C ARG A 325 10.97 22.94 -6.26
N PRO A 326 10.79 23.69 -7.34
CA PRO A 326 9.49 24.31 -7.65
C PRO A 326 8.38 23.27 -7.63
N LEU A 327 7.29 23.58 -6.94
CA LEU A 327 6.15 22.70 -6.75
C LEU A 327 4.88 23.28 -7.37
N ASP A 328 4.04 22.39 -7.90
CA ASP A 328 2.70 22.74 -8.36
C ASP A 328 1.71 21.61 -8.03
N ALA A 329 0.44 21.96 -7.82
CA ALA A 329 -0.63 21.03 -7.49
C ALA A 329 -1.93 21.43 -8.19
N GLU A 330 -2.52 20.48 -8.91
CA GLU A 330 -3.78 20.66 -9.62
C GLU A 330 -4.78 19.56 -9.26
N VAL A 331 -6.07 19.89 -9.26
CA VAL A 331 -7.16 18.95 -9.00
C VAL A 331 -8.27 19.07 -10.06
N GLY A 332 -9.04 18.01 -10.23
CA GLY A 332 -10.20 18.00 -11.13
C GLY A 332 -9.87 18.09 -12.62
N ILE A 333 -8.66 17.66 -13.01
CA ILE A 333 -8.16 17.80 -14.40
C ILE A 333 -8.71 16.74 -15.37
N ILE A 334 -9.21 15.62 -14.87
CA ILE A 334 -9.79 14.55 -15.70
C ILE A 334 -11.31 14.52 -15.55
N PRO A 335 -12.10 14.78 -16.61
CA PRO A 335 -13.52 15.12 -16.48
C PRO A 335 -14.45 14.02 -15.97
N ARG A 336 -14.18 12.74 -16.28
CA ARG A 336 -15.12 11.63 -16.02
C ARG A 336 -14.74 10.71 -14.87
N VAL A 337 -13.61 10.97 -14.23
CA VAL A 337 -13.18 10.22 -13.06
C VAL A 337 -13.88 10.70 -11.80
N HIS A 338 -13.74 9.97 -10.70
CA HIS A 338 -14.37 10.37 -9.44
C HIS A 338 -13.58 11.45 -8.69
N GLY A 339 -12.26 11.47 -8.86
CA GLY A 339 -11.36 12.53 -8.42
C GLY A 339 -10.01 12.39 -9.09
N SER A 340 -9.30 13.49 -9.27
CA SER A 340 -7.96 13.51 -9.84
C SER A 340 -7.10 14.58 -9.19
N GLY A 341 -5.83 14.25 -8.96
CA GLY A 341 -4.83 15.16 -8.43
C GLY A 341 -3.51 15.00 -9.18
N MET A 342 -2.95 16.08 -9.66
CA MET A 342 -1.61 16.11 -10.25
C MET A 342 -0.67 16.86 -9.31
N PHE A 343 0.48 16.26 -9.04
CA PHE A 343 1.52 16.90 -8.25
C PHE A 343 2.80 16.95 -9.08
N THR A 344 3.34 18.14 -9.21
CA THR A 344 4.57 18.42 -9.95
C THR A 344 5.66 18.89 -9.00
N ARG A 345 6.86 18.36 -9.16
CA ARG A 345 8.04 18.65 -8.36
C ARG A 345 9.27 18.77 -9.30
N GLY A 346 9.60 19.99 -9.72
CA GLY A 346 10.57 20.19 -10.79
C GLY A 346 10.19 19.36 -12.03
N GLN A 347 11.09 18.50 -12.50
CA GLN A 347 10.85 17.59 -13.63
C GLN A 347 10.13 16.29 -13.25
N THR A 348 9.70 16.12 -12.00
CA THR A 348 8.89 14.95 -11.58
C THR A 348 7.42 15.32 -11.57
N GLN A 349 6.58 14.53 -12.25
CA GLN A 349 5.14 14.77 -12.34
C GLN A 349 4.37 13.45 -12.17
N VAL A 350 3.38 13.45 -11.28
CA VAL A 350 2.52 12.31 -11.01
C VAL A 350 1.06 12.73 -11.05
N LEU A 351 0.27 12.03 -11.85
CA LEU A 351 -1.18 12.14 -11.91
C LEU A 351 -1.80 10.98 -11.14
N THR A 352 -2.55 11.26 -10.09
CA THR A 352 -3.32 10.24 -9.36
C THR A 352 -4.80 10.38 -9.65
N ILE A 353 -5.44 9.24 -9.87
CA ILE A 353 -6.88 9.13 -10.12
C ILE A 353 -7.52 8.29 -9.02
N ALA A 354 -8.54 8.84 -8.39
CA ALA A 354 -9.35 8.17 -7.39
C ALA A 354 -10.65 7.64 -8.02
N THR A 355 -10.98 6.40 -7.69
CA THR A 355 -12.22 5.73 -8.06
C THR A 355 -12.89 5.19 -6.82
N LEU A 356 -14.17 5.48 -6.66
CA LEU A 356 -15.01 5.00 -5.58
C LEU A 356 -15.89 3.86 -6.09
N GLY A 357 -15.93 2.77 -5.35
CA GLY A 357 -16.74 1.60 -5.68
C GLY A 357 -17.53 1.09 -4.48
N THR A 358 -18.34 0.06 -4.68
CA THR A 358 -19.08 -0.61 -3.62
C THR A 358 -18.14 -1.45 -2.75
N ILE A 359 -18.60 -1.85 -1.57
CA ILE A 359 -17.81 -2.67 -0.63
C ILE A 359 -17.43 -4.02 -1.26
N ARG A 360 -18.27 -4.60 -2.11
CA ARG A 360 -17.98 -5.86 -2.83
C ARG A 360 -16.81 -5.76 -3.82
N GLU A 361 -16.44 -4.56 -4.19
CA GLU A 361 -15.29 -4.29 -5.07
C GLU A 361 -13.97 -4.21 -4.29
N ALA A 362 -13.99 -4.45 -2.97
CA ALA A 362 -12.78 -4.57 -2.16
C ALA A 362 -11.87 -5.69 -2.69
N GLN A 363 -10.58 -5.47 -2.62
CA GLN A 363 -9.61 -6.47 -3.05
C GLN A 363 -9.63 -7.67 -2.10
N ILE A 364 -9.81 -8.86 -2.65
CA ILE A 364 -9.69 -10.11 -1.91
C ILE A 364 -8.20 -10.45 -1.77
N LEU A 365 -7.76 -10.74 -0.55
CA LEU A 365 -6.41 -11.15 -0.23
C LEU A 365 -6.43 -12.66 0.08
N ASP A 366 -5.84 -13.45 -0.84
CA ASP A 366 -5.69 -14.91 -0.69
C ASP A 366 -4.23 -15.23 -0.35
N GLY A 367 -3.82 -14.86 0.86
CA GLY A 367 -2.45 -15.03 1.35
C GLY A 367 -2.39 -15.80 2.67
N ILE A 368 -1.22 -15.74 3.30
CA ILE A 368 -0.94 -16.37 4.60
C ILE A 368 -1.29 -15.47 5.78
N ASP A 369 -1.66 -14.21 5.55
CA ASP A 369 -2.07 -13.25 6.57
C ASP A 369 -3.52 -13.48 7.03
N GLU A 370 -3.87 -12.91 8.18
CA GLU A 370 -5.24 -12.93 8.73
C GLU A 370 -6.18 -12.01 7.94
N GLN A 371 -5.65 -10.93 7.36
CA GLN A 371 -6.43 -9.99 6.55
C GLN A 371 -6.86 -10.64 5.24
N THR A 372 -8.17 -10.73 5.01
CA THR A 372 -8.76 -11.36 3.81
C THR A 372 -9.26 -10.37 2.77
N THR A 373 -9.45 -9.12 3.15
CA THR A 373 -9.96 -8.06 2.26
C THR A 373 -9.25 -6.74 2.50
N LYS A 374 -9.18 -5.92 1.45
CA LYS A 374 -8.61 -4.58 1.51
C LYS A 374 -9.50 -3.62 0.72
N ARG A 375 -10.08 -2.61 1.40
CA ARG A 375 -10.97 -1.62 0.77
C ARG A 375 -10.26 -0.40 0.20
N TYR A 376 -9.07 -0.06 0.69
CA TYR A 376 -8.22 0.96 0.08
C TYR A 376 -7.12 0.29 -0.73
N ILE A 377 -7.09 0.59 -2.01
CA ILE A 377 -6.18 -0.02 -2.98
C ILE A 377 -5.39 1.11 -3.63
N HIS A 378 -4.07 1.07 -3.52
CA HIS A 378 -3.22 2.02 -4.21
C HIS A 378 -2.30 1.31 -5.21
N GLN A 379 -2.34 1.75 -6.46
CA GLN A 379 -1.50 1.24 -7.54
C GLN A 379 -0.62 2.37 -8.09
N TYR A 380 0.57 2.01 -8.51
CA TYR A 380 1.57 2.93 -9.01
C TYR A 380 2.16 2.39 -10.31
N ASN A 381 2.13 3.20 -11.36
CA ASN A 381 2.63 2.87 -12.67
C ASN A 381 3.75 3.83 -13.08
N MET A 382 4.89 3.28 -13.52
CA MET A 382 6.05 4.03 -13.98
C MET A 382 6.43 3.57 -15.39
N PRO A 383 5.71 4.04 -16.42
CA PRO A 383 5.98 3.66 -17.80
C PRO A 383 7.34 4.20 -18.27
N SER A 384 7.93 3.54 -19.27
CA SER A 384 9.27 3.84 -19.76
C SER A 384 9.44 5.28 -20.24
N TYR A 385 8.40 5.87 -20.83
CA TYR A 385 8.44 7.27 -21.29
C TYR A 385 8.66 8.27 -20.15
N SER A 386 8.28 7.91 -18.90
CA SER A 386 8.45 8.79 -17.73
C SER A 386 9.92 9.09 -17.40
N VAL A 387 10.83 8.23 -17.84
CA VAL A 387 12.29 8.40 -17.69
C VAL A 387 12.99 8.63 -19.05
N GLY A 388 12.24 8.74 -20.15
CA GLY A 388 12.78 8.93 -21.49
C GLY A 388 13.32 7.67 -22.16
N GLU A 389 12.95 6.49 -21.65
CA GLU A 389 13.39 5.19 -22.18
C GLU A 389 12.36 4.57 -23.12
N THR A 390 12.81 3.66 -23.99
CA THR A 390 11.96 2.84 -24.86
C THR A 390 12.04 1.38 -24.42
N ARG A 391 10.95 0.86 -23.87
CA ARG A 391 10.84 -0.57 -23.55
C ARG A 391 9.38 -1.03 -23.65
N PRO A 392 9.14 -2.32 -23.93
CA PRO A 392 7.77 -2.85 -23.98
C PRO A 392 7.05 -2.63 -22.64
N SER A 393 5.75 -2.28 -22.73
CA SER A 393 4.90 -2.20 -21.54
C SER A 393 4.68 -3.62 -20.99
N ARG A 394 5.06 -3.82 -19.74
CA ARG A 394 4.86 -5.06 -18.98
C ARG A 394 4.07 -4.73 -17.72
N GLY A 395 3.60 -5.74 -17.02
CA GLY A 395 2.98 -5.54 -15.70
C GLY A 395 3.96 -4.91 -14.69
N PRO A 396 3.47 -4.46 -13.52
CA PRO A 396 4.27 -3.75 -12.53
C PRO A 396 5.44 -4.61 -12.03
N GLY A 397 6.60 -3.99 -11.93
CA GLY A 397 7.79 -4.59 -11.34
C GLY A 397 7.81 -4.44 -9.81
N ARG A 398 8.78 -5.09 -9.16
CA ARG A 398 8.96 -5.02 -7.69
C ARG A 398 9.08 -3.57 -7.15
N ARG A 399 9.69 -2.66 -7.92
CA ARG A 399 9.83 -1.24 -7.54
C ARG A 399 8.48 -0.54 -7.52
N GLU A 400 7.66 -0.77 -8.54
CA GLU A 400 6.33 -0.15 -8.67
C GLU A 400 5.39 -0.65 -7.57
N ILE A 401 5.41 -1.94 -7.24
CA ILE A 401 4.67 -2.52 -6.10
C ILE A 401 5.12 -1.84 -4.79
N GLY A 402 6.43 -1.68 -4.57
CA GLY A 402 6.97 -1.03 -3.38
C GLY A 402 6.58 0.45 -3.25
N HIS A 403 6.60 1.21 -4.35
CA HIS A 403 6.19 2.61 -4.36
C HIS A 403 4.68 2.77 -4.12
N GLY A 404 3.86 1.91 -4.73
CA GLY A 404 2.42 1.87 -4.48
C GLY A 404 2.09 1.57 -3.02
N ALA A 405 2.76 0.58 -2.43
CA ALA A 405 2.58 0.21 -1.03
C ALA A 405 2.99 1.32 -0.05
N LEU A 406 4.04 2.10 -0.36
CA LEU A 406 4.43 3.24 0.46
C LEU A 406 3.35 4.33 0.45
N ALA A 407 2.81 4.68 -0.72
CA ALA A 407 1.75 5.65 -0.83
C ALA A 407 0.43 5.15 -0.19
N GLU A 408 0.10 3.87 -0.32
CA GLU A 408 -1.03 3.25 0.36
C GLU A 408 -0.89 3.39 1.87
N ARG A 409 0.24 2.98 2.42
CA ARG A 409 0.54 3.04 3.86
C ARG A 409 0.49 4.46 4.40
N ALA A 410 0.96 5.44 3.64
CA ALA A 410 0.94 6.84 4.04
C ALA A 410 -0.46 7.41 4.21
N LEU A 411 -1.45 6.92 3.46
CA LEU A 411 -2.81 7.45 3.44
C LEU A 411 -3.81 6.68 4.31
N VAL A 412 -3.57 5.37 4.54
CA VAL A 412 -4.48 4.54 5.38
C VAL A 412 -4.85 5.21 6.71
N PRO A 413 -3.93 5.84 7.47
CA PRO A 413 -4.25 6.43 8.77
C PRO A 413 -5.21 7.62 8.73
N VAL A 414 -5.38 8.24 7.57
CA VAL A 414 -6.24 9.43 7.41
C VAL A 414 -7.55 9.13 6.69
N LEU A 415 -7.76 7.90 6.24
CA LEU A 415 -9.01 7.51 5.59
C LEU A 415 -10.16 7.41 6.61
N PRO A 416 -11.38 7.76 6.21
CA PRO A 416 -12.56 7.58 7.04
C PRO A 416 -12.84 6.10 7.31
N SER A 417 -13.52 5.81 8.41
CA SER A 417 -13.99 4.45 8.72
C SER A 417 -15.00 3.95 7.68
N LEU A 418 -15.30 2.65 7.70
CA LEU A 418 -16.33 2.09 6.83
C LEU A 418 -17.73 2.64 7.15
N GLU A 419 -18.00 2.91 8.42
CA GLU A 419 -19.28 3.49 8.88
C GLU A 419 -19.46 4.93 8.38
N GLU A 420 -18.39 5.74 8.40
CA GLU A 420 -18.42 7.12 7.95
C GLU A 420 -18.46 7.24 6.42
N PHE A 421 -17.75 6.36 5.72
CA PHE A 421 -17.63 6.40 4.26
C PHE A 421 -17.60 4.99 3.69
N PRO A 422 -18.77 4.39 3.39
CA PRO A 422 -18.91 2.97 3.05
C PRO A 422 -18.53 2.66 1.59
N TYR A 423 -17.33 3.06 1.18
CA TYR A 423 -16.81 2.85 -0.17
C TYR A 423 -15.54 2.03 -0.17
N THR A 424 -15.35 1.22 -1.20
CA THR A 424 -14.03 0.80 -1.66
C THR A 424 -13.40 1.95 -2.42
N ILE A 425 -12.16 2.28 -2.10
CA ILE A 425 -11.41 3.39 -2.67
C ILE A 425 -10.22 2.83 -3.43
N ARG A 426 -10.09 3.15 -4.71
CA ARG A 426 -8.93 2.79 -5.52
C ARG A 426 -8.25 4.05 -6.04
N CYS A 427 -6.99 4.25 -5.68
CA CYS A 427 -6.11 5.26 -6.25
C CYS A 427 -5.12 4.61 -7.22
N VAL A 428 -4.91 5.26 -8.37
CA VAL A 428 -3.88 4.87 -9.34
C VAL A 428 -3.02 6.08 -9.62
N SER A 429 -1.73 5.99 -9.29
CA SER A 429 -0.74 7.02 -9.58
C SER A 429 0.00 6.69 -10.86
N GLU A 430 -0.17 7.52 -11.88
CA GLU A 430 0.51 7.45 -13.16
C GLU A 430 1.70 8.43 -13.15
N VAL A 431 2.92 7.90 -13.25
CA VAL A 431 4.11 8.74 -13.36
C VAL A 431 4.23 9.25 -14.79
N LEU A 432 4.07 10.55 -14.97
CA LEU A 432 4.15 11.20 -16.28
C LEU A 432 5.59 11.59 -16.63
N SER A 433 6.36 12.00 -15.61
CA SER A 433 7.79 12.33 -15.74
C SER A 433 8.49 12.05 -14.41
N SER A 434 9.76 11.63 -14.46
CA SER A 434 10.54 11.25 -13.28
C SER A 434 11.96 11.78 -13.29
N ASN A 435 12.29 12.60 -12.29
CA ASN A 435 13.64 12.99 -11.93
C ASN A 435 13.84 12.93 -10.40
N GLY A 436 13.60 11.74 -9.81
CA GLY A 436 13.71 11.48 -8.36
C GLY A 436 12.48 11.86 -7.55
N SER A 437 12.33 11.26 -6.37
CA SER A 437 11.25 11.47 -5.39
C SER A 437 9.83 11.23 -5.93
N THR A 438 9.65 10.34 -6.91
CA THR A 438 8.37 10.05 -7.56
C THR A 438 7.34 9.44 -6.62
N SER A 439 7.73 8.52 -5.73
CA SER A 439 6.83 7.93 -4.74
C SER A 439 6.27 8.96 -3.77
N GLN A 440 7.06 9.99 -3.45
CA GLN A 440 6.64 11.10 -2.60
C GLN A 440 5.64 12.02 -3.33
N ALA A 441 5.84 12.24 -4.63
CA ALA A 441 4.87 12.94 -5.46
C ALA A 441 3.55 12.15 -5.57
N SER A 442 3.59 10.81 -5.59
CA SER A 442 2.37 10.00 -5.60
C SER A 442 1.58 10.08 -4.28
N ILE A 443 2.24 10.23 -3.13
CA ILE A 443 1.55 10.50 -1.85
C ILE A 443 0.78 11.82 -1.93
N CYS A 444 1.43 12.89 -2.38
CA CYS A 444 0.81 14.20 -2.54
C CYS A 444 -0.34 14.16 -3.56
N GLY A 445 -0.11 13.57 -4.73
CA GLY A 445 -1.13 13.41 -5.79
C GLY A 445 -2.34 12.60 -5.32
N SER A 446 -2.12 11.57 -4.51
CA SER A 446 -3.19 10.74 -3.95
C SER A 446 -4.03 11.49 -2.92
N THR A 447 -3.39 12.28 -2.04
CA THR A 447 -4.11 13.19 -1.13
C THR A 447 -5.01 14.14 -1.92
N LEU A 448 -4.47 14.79 -2.96
CA LEU A 448 -5.23 15.70 -3.82
C LEU A 448 -6.41 15.00 -4.52
N ALA A 449 -6.18 13.80 -5.05
CA ALA A 449 -7.21 13.03 -5.74
C ALA A 449 -8.33 12.56 -4.80
N LEU A 450 -8.00 12.16 -3.57
CA LEU A 450 -8.97 11.79 -2.54
C LEU A 450 -9.81 12.99 -2.11
N MET A 451 -9.19 14.15 -1.89
CA MET A 451 -9.90 15.39 -1.55
C MET A 451 -10.80 15.87 -2.71
N ASP A 452 -10.33 15.76 -3.96
CA ASP A 452 -11.12 16.08 -5.16
C ASP A 452 -12.29 15.11 -5.36
N ALA A 453 -12.15 13.86 -4.98
CA ALA A 453 -13.21 12.85 -5.00
C ALA A 453 -14.28 13.08 -3.92
N GLY A 454 -14.05 13.96 -2.95
CA GLY A 454 -14.93 14.18 -1.81
C GLY A 454 -14.79 13.12 -0.71
N VAL A 455 -13.69 12.39 -0.66
CA VAL A 455 -13.39 11.48 0.45
C VAL A 455 -13.05 12.30 1.69
N PRO A 456 -13.79 12.16 2.81
CA PRO A 456 -13.59 12.97 4.00
C PRO A 456 -12.36 12.48 4.80
N ILE A 457 -11.17 12.64 4.21
CA ILE A 457 -9.93 12.27 4.90
C ILE A 457 -9.74 13.14 6.15
N LYS A 458 -9.23 12.53 7.22
CA LYS A 458 -9.00 13.17 8.53
C LYS A 458 -8.04 14.37 8.44
N ALA A 459 -7.01 14.25 7.62
CA ALA A 459 -6.01 15.29 7.38
C ALA A 459 -5.29 15.04 6.04
N PRO A 460 -4.81 16.07 5.36
CA PRO A 460 -3.98 15.92 4.17
C PRO A 460 -2.59 15.36 4.54
N VAL A 461 -2.04 14.53 3.67
CA VAL A 461 -0.72 13.91 3.81
C VAL A 461 0.19 14.40 2.70
N ALA A 462 1.39 14.84 3.05
CA ALA A 462 2.45 15.13 2.11
C ALA A 462 3.61 14.15 2.25
N GLY A 463 4.33 13.93 1.15
CA GLY A 463 5.52 13.10 1.09
C GLY A 463 6.75 13.90 0.67
N ILE A 464 7.89 13.61 1.28
CA ILE A 464 9.19 14.20 0.95
C ILE A 464 10.31 13.18 1.17
N SER A 465 11.43 13.32 0.43
CA SER A 465 12.65 12.56 0.64
C SER A 465 13.74 13.42 1.25
N CYS A 466 14.62 12.76 2.02
CA CYS A 466 15.87 13.31 2.51
C CYS A 466 17.00 12.40 2.04
N GLY A 467 17.99 12.97 1.38
CA GLY A 467 19.21 12.30 0.95
C GLY A 467 20.35 12.46 1.95
N LEU A 468 21.39 11.66 1.74
CA LEU A 468 22.62 11.70 2.55
C LEU A 468 23.83 11.48 1.66
N ILE A 469 24.88 12.21 1.93
CA ILE A 469 26.23 11.95 1.43
C ILE A 469 27.16 11.82 2.63
N THR A 470 28.02 10.80 2.63
CA THR A 470 28.99 10.54 3.70
C THR A 470 30.39 10.34 3.14
N GLU A 471 31.40 10.74 3.91
CA GLU A 471 32.80 10.43 3.64
C GLU A 471 33.58 10.40 4.95
N GLY A 472 33.98 9.22 5.40
CA GLY A 472 34.51 9.03 6.75
C GLY A 472 33.51 9.50 7.81
N ASP A 473 33.94 10.40 8.67
CA ASP A 473 33.09 10.99 9.73
C ASP A 473 32.29 12.23 9.25
N ARG A 474 32.53 12.69 8.02
CA ARG A 474 31.78 13.81 7.41
C ARG A 474 30.46 13.29 6.81
N TRP A 475 29.40 14.00 7.05
CA TRP A 475 28.13 13.73 6.42
C TRP A 475 27.32 15.00 6.19
N MET A 476 26.39 14.95 5.23
CA MET A 476 25.48 16.04 4.90
C MET A 476 24.15 15.47 4.42
N THR A 477 23.05 15.98 4.96
CA THR A 477 21.71 15.66 4.51
C THR A 477 21.14 16.74 3.61
N MET A 478 20.27 16.36 2.66
CA MET A 478 19.62 17.28 1.74
C MET A 478 18.16 16.89 1.52
N VAL A 479 17.27 17.88 1.46
CA VAL A 479 15.82 17.65 1.25
C VAL A 479 15.50 17.61 -0.24
N ASP A 480 14.48 16.82 -0.61
CA ASP A 480 13.95 16.75 -1.97
C ASP A 480 15.01 16.38 -3.01
N ILE A 481 15.55 15.18 -2.86
CA ILE A 481 16.59 14.67 -3.78
C ILE A 481 16.05 14.48 -5.20
N GLN A 482 16.83 14.88 -6.18
CA GLN A 482 16.61 14.56 -7.59
C GLN A 482 17.34 13.26 -8.01
N GLY A 483 17.10 12.79 -9.25
CA GLY A 483 17.61 11.51 -9.72
C GLY A 483 19.12 11.34 -9.55
N VAL A 484 19.94 12.34 -9.89
CA VAL A 484 21.39 12.27 -9.76
C VAL A 484 21.84 12.17 -8.30
N GLU A 485 21.16 12.90 -7.41
CA GLU A 485 21.44 12.89 -5.97
C GLU A 485 21.00 11.56 -5.34
N ASP A 486 19.90 10.93 -5.84
CA ASP A 486 19.54 9.56 -5.47
C ASP A 486 20.60 8.57 -5.97
N PHE A 487 21.02 8.64 -7.24
CA PHE A 487 22.02 7.71 -7.80
C PHE A 487 23.38 7.77 -7.10
N PHE A 488 23.89 8.96 -6.84
CA PHE A 488 25.22 9.17 -6.28
C PHE A 488 25.25 9.32 -4.76
N GLY A 489 24.09 9.48 -4.14
CA GLY A 489 23.92 9.55 -2.70
C GLY A 489 24.01 8.20 -1.99
N ASP A 490 24.00 8.27 -0.67
CA ASP A 490 24.17 7.13 0.21
C ASP A 490 22.85 6.71 0.86
N MET A 491 21.82 7.58 0.86
CA MET A 491 20.49 7.34 1.45
C MET A 491 19.40 8.01 0.64
N ASP A 492 18.26 7.34 0.55
CA ASP A 492 16.97 7.90 0.19
C ASP A 492 15.97 7.62 1.33
N PHE A 493 15.79 8.62 2.20
CA PHE A 493 14.93 8.54 3.38
C PHE A 493 13.59 9.20 3.09
N LYS A 494 12.55 8.39 2.92
CA LYS A 494 11.21 8.81 2.49
C LYS A 494 10.27 8.90 3.68
N VAL A 495 9.63 10.04 3.86
CA VAL A 495 8.67 10.26 4.94
C VAL A 495 7.37 10.84 4.40
N GLY A 496 6.26 10.14 4.67
CA GLY A 496 4.90 10.65 4.50
C GLY A 496 4.31 11.04 5.85
N GLY A 497 3.49 12.08 5.89
CA GLY A 497 2.83 12.48 7.12
C GLY A 497 1.92 13.68 6.97
N THR A 498 1.10 13.87 8.00
CA THR A 498 0.27 15.07 8.22
C THR A 498 1.09 16.15 8.95
N LYS A 499 0.45 17.26 9.28
CA LYS A 499 1.06 18.26 10.17
C LYS A 499 1.27 17.75 11.60
N LYS A 500 0.48 16.76 12.03
CA LYS A 500 0.50 16.23 13.38
C LYS A 500 1.63 15.20 13.58
N GLY A 501 1.88 14.38 12.56
CA GLY A 501 2.89 13.33 12.70
C GLY A 501 3.12 12.52 11.43
N ILE A 502 3.96 11.52 11.58
CA ILE A 502 4.38 10.60 10.53
C ILE A 502 3.28 9.57 10.28
N THR A 503 3.03 9.28 8.99
CA THR A 503 2.12 8.18 8.58
C THR A 503 2.85 7.04 7.86
N ALA A 504 3.99 7.32 7.21
CA ALA A 504 4.81 6.28 6.60
C ALA A 504 6.28 6.67 6.52
N ILE A 505 7.15 5.67 6.65
CA ILE A 505 8.60 5.79 6.40
C ILE A 505 9.04 4.64 5.51
N GLN A 506 9.95 4.94 4.59
CA GLN A 506 10.75 3.95 3.89
C GLN A 506 12.16 4.49 3.69
N MET A 507 13.16 3.71 4.08
CA MET A 507 14.58 4.06 3.95
C MET A 507 15.29 3.08 3.03
N ASP A 508 15.98 3.59 2.03
CA ASP A 508 16.86 2.86 1.14
C ASP A 508 18.31 3.35 1.35
N LEU A 509 19.24 2.44 1.60
CA LEU A 509 20.65 2.76 1.85
C LEU A 509 21.57 2.09 0.82
N LYS A 510 22.70 2.76 0.55
CA LYS A 510 23.83 2.23 -0.25
C LYS A 510 25.10 2.07 0.58
N ILE A 511 24.99 2.31 1.89
CA ILE A 511 26.03 2.16 2.92
C ILE A 511 25.55 1.19 4.00
N ASP A 512 26.41 0.87 4.93
CA ASP A 512 26.21 -0.13 5.99
C ASP A 512 25.22 0.27 7.09
N GLY A 513 24.81 1.54 7.14
CA GLY A 513 23.79 2.01 8.08
C GLY A 513 23.92 3.47 8.48
N LEU A 514 23.02 3.91 9.35
CA LEU A 514 22.92 5.28 9.86
C LEU A 514 23.15 5.34 11.37
N THR A 515 23.65 6.49 11.82
CA THR A 515 23.71 6.86 13.25
C THR A 515 22.39 7.52 13.68
N PRO A 516 22.08 7.54 14.98
CA PRO A 516 20.88 8.22 15.50
C PRO A 516 20.79 9.71 15.16
N GLU A 517 21.94 10.40 15.08
CA GLU A 517 22.03 11.82 14.76
C GLU A 517 21.56 12.10 13.33
N ILE A 518 21.96 11.27 12.37
CA ILE A 518 21.54 11.38 10.96
C ILE A 518 20.03 11.15 10.86
N ILE A 519 19.49 10.13 11.54
CA ILE A 519 18.05 9.82 11.55
C ILE A 519 17.26 11.02 12.12
N LYS A 520 17.73 11.57 13.23
CA LYS A 520 17.10 12.73 13.89
C LYS A 520 17.08 13.95 12.97
N GLU A 521 18.19 14.24 12.28
CA GLU A 521 18.24 15.36 11.34
C GLU A 521 17.32 15.14 10.14
N ALA A 522 17.28 13.91 9.60
CA ALA A 522 16.38 13.57 8.51
C ALA A 522 14.90 13.77 8.91
N PHE A 523 14.48 13.41 10.12
CA PHE A 523 13.14 13.69 10.63
C PHE A 523 12.86 15.19 10.70
N ALA A 524 13.74 15.97 11.33
CA ALA A 524 13.54 17.41 11.48
C ALA A 524 13.41 18.12 10.13
N LYS A 525 14.26 17.78 9.16
CA LYS A 525 14.22 18.34 7.80
C LYS A 525 12.97 17.93 7.03
N THR A 526 12.60 16.66 7.07
CA THR A 526 11.39 16.17 6.39
C THR A 526 10.11 16.69 7.02
N HIS A 527 10.07 16.90 8.33
CA HIS A 527 8.94 17.50 9.03
C HIS A 527 8.68 18.94 8.54
N LYS A 528 9.74 19.77 8.53
CA LYS A 528 9.67 21.15 8.03
C LYS A 528 9.22 21.21 6.57
N ALA A 529 9.78 20.34 5.73
CA ALA A 529 9.46 20.27 4.31
C ALA A 529 8.02 19.82 4.05
N ARG A 530 7.50 18.81 4.77
CA ARG A 530 6.11 18.37 4.65
C ARG A 530 5.14 19.49 4.99
N ASN A 531 5.38 20.20 6.08
CA ASN A 531 4.52 21.31 6.48
C ASN A 531 4.47 22.41 5.42
N TYR A 532 5.63 22.76 4.82
CA TYR A 532 5.68 23.69 3.70
C TYR A 532 4.86 23.21 2.49
N ILE A 533 5.00 21.94 2.09
CA ILE A 533 4.25 21.35 0.96
C ILE A 533 2.73 21.42 1.23
N LEU A 534 2.31 21.09 2.44
CA LEU A 534 0.91 21.12 2.84
C LEU A 534 0.35 22.54 2.78
N ASP A 535 1.02 23.51 3.42
CA ASP A 535 0.50 24.87 3.58
C ASP A 535 0.62 25.72 2.32
N GLU A 536 1.76 25.63 1.66
CA GLU A 536 2.10 26.56 0.58
C GLU A 536 1.70 26.04 -0.81
N VAL A 537 1.42 24.75 -0.93
CA VAL A 537 1.12 24.15 -2.23
C VAL A 537 -0.21 23.41 -2.23
N MET A 538 -0.35 22.33 -1.46
CA MET A 538 -1.51 21.43 -1.56
C MET A 538 -2.80 22.07 -1.07
N LEU A 539 -2.79 22.73 0.10
CA LEU A 539 -3.98 23.38 0.66
C LEU A 539 -4.37 24.67 -0.08
N LYS A 540 -3.48 25.25 -0.90
CA LYS A 540 -3.83 26.32 -1.85
C LYS A 540 -4.57 25.79 -3.07
N ALA A 541 -4.23 24.60 -3.54
CA ALA A 541 -4.92 23.96 -4.66
C ALA A 541 -6.31 23.43 -4.25
N ILE A 542 -6.42 22.81 -3.07
CA ILE A 542 -7.67 22.33 -2.49
C ILE A 542 -7.61 22.44 -0.96
N PRO A 543 -8.35 23.38 -0.34
CA PRO A 543 -8.26 23.64 1.10
C PRO A 543 -8.96 22.59 1.99
N ALA A 544 -9.91 21.85 1.45
CA ALA A 544 -10.66 20.80 2.12
C ALA A 544 -11.20 19.80 1.10
N PRO A 545 -11.55 18.57 1.51
CA PRO A 545 -12.28 17.64 0.65
C PRO A 545 -13.55 18.30 0.08
N ARG A 546 -13.86 17.98 -1.19
CA ARG A 546 -15.10 18.48 -1.78
C ARG A 546 -16.31 18.02 -0.97
N PRO A 547 -17.31 18.88 -0.77
CA PRO A 547 -18.49 18.53 0.03
C PRO A 547 -19.39 17.49 -0.65
N GLU A 548 -19.30 17.37 -1.97
CA GLU A 548 -20.08 16.45 -2.78
C GLU A 548 -19.17 15.55 -3.60
N LEU A 549 -19.59 14.28 -3.75
CA LEU A 549 -18.94 13.34 -4.63
C LEU A 549 -19.15 13.74 -6.09
N SER A 550 -18.22 13.32 -6.96
CA SER A 550 -18.39 13.43 -8.40
C SER A 550 -19.78 12.93 -8.83
N LYS A 551 -20.37 13.57 -9.83
CA LYS A 551 -21.63 13.12 -10.43
C LYS A 551 -21.54 11.72 -11.09
N TYR A 552 -20.33 11.24 -11.32
CA TYR A 552 -20.06 9.91 -11.87
C TYR A 552 -19.78 8.87 -10.79
N ALA A 553 -19.50 9.29 -9.56
CA ALA A 553 -19.31 8.38 -8.45
C ALA A 553 -20.66 7.80 -7.99
N PRO A 554 -20.70 6.51 -7.64
CA PRO A 554 -21.90 5.93 -7.05
C PRO A 554 -22.25 6.65 -5.76
N LYS A 555 -23.53 7.02 -5.60
CA LYS A 555 -24.07 7.50 -4.32
C LYS A 555 -24.44 6.28 -3.49
N MET A 556 -24.25 6.31 -2.19
CA MET A 556 -24.50 5.21 -1.31
C MET A 556 -25.28 5.67 -0.07
N LEU A 557 -26.31 4.90 0.28
CA LEU A 557 -27.00 5.00 1.56
C LEU A 557 -26.86 3.66 2.28
N SER A 558 -26.77 3.72 3.61
CA SER A 558 -26.72 2.52 4.44
C SER A 558 -27.87 2.54 5.46
N MET A 559 -28.31 1.35 5.82
CA MET A 559 -29.23 1.12 6.92
C MET A 559 -28.85 -0.17 7.63
N THR A 560 -29.32 -0.34 8.87
CA THR A 560 -29.17 -1.61 9.60
C THR A 560 -30.52 -2.25 9.77
N ILE A 561 -30.61 -3.53 9.50
CA ILE A 561 -31.80 -4.35 9.68
C ILE A 561 -31.50 -5.47 10.69
N ASP A 562 -32.57 -6.05 11.27
CA ASP A 562 -32.40 -7.26 12.08
C ASP A 562 -31.83 -8.39 11.21
N PRO A 563 -30.74 -9.07 11.61
CA PRO A 563 -30.17 -10.18 10.87
C PRO A 563 -31.17 -11.30 10.54
N ASP A 564 -32.15 -11.52 11.39
CA ASP A 564 -33.22 -12.50 11.13
C ASP A 564 -34.14 -12.14 9.94
N LYS A 565 -34.18 -10.83 9.59
CA LYS A 565 -34.94 -10.27 8.47
C LYS A 565 -34.21 -10.28 7.12
N ILE A 566 -32.91 -10.57 7.10
CA ILE A 566 -32.09 -10.62 5.87
C ILE A 566 -32.77 -11.56 4.83
N ARG A 567 -33.28 -12.70 5.25
CA ARG A 567 -33.95 -13.68 4.35
C ARG A 567 -35.20 -13.11 3.68
N GLU A 568 -35.93 -12.22 4.35
CA GLU A 568 -37.13 -11.58 3.79
C GLU A 568 -36.75 -10.60 2.68
N VAL A 569 -35.67 -9.81 2.89
CA VAL A 569 -35.13 -8.86 1.89
C VAL A 569 -34.55 -9.59 0.68
N ILE A 570 -33.81 -10.68 0.89
CA ILE A 570 -33.23 -11.48 -0.19
C ILE A 570 -34.35 -12.19 -0.97
N GLY A 571 -35.32 -12.74 -0.28
CA GLY A 571 -36.40 -13.52 -0.85
C GLY A 571 -35.98 -14.89 -1.37
N SER A 572 -36.94 -15.71 -1.76
CA SER A 572 -36.69 -17.07 -2.30
C SER A 572 -35.81 -17.05 -3.54
N GLY A 573 -34.58 -17.61 -3.43
CA GLY A 573 -33.63 -17.65 -4.53
C GLY A 573 -33.12 -16.25 -4.97
N GLY A 574 -33.18 -15.25 -4.10
CA GLY A 574 -32.74 -13.89 -4.40
C GLY A 574 -33.74 -13.05 -5.23
N LYS A 575 -34.94 -13.51 -5.44
CA LYS A 575 -35.91 -12.84 -6.33
C LYS A 575 -36.34 -11.46 -5.84
N THR A 576 -36.51 -11.28 -4.53
CA THR A 576 -36.97 -10.00 -3.97
C THR A 576 -35.88 -8.92 -4.15
N ILE A 577 -34.66 -9.23 -3.75
CA ILE A 577 -33.55 -8.28 -3.87
C ILE A 577 -33.23 -7.94 -5.35
N GLN A 578 -33.29 -8.95 -6.24
CA GLN A 578 -33.09 -8.72 -7.68
C GLN A 578 -34.19 -7.82 -8.28
N LYS A 579 -35.44 -7.97 -7.83
CA LYS A 579 -36.56 -7.14 -8.25
C LYS A 579 -36.33 -5.68 -7.79
N ILE A 580 -35.97 -5.45 -6.54
CA ILE A 580 -35.64 -4.11 -6.00
C ILE A 580 -34.52 -3.48 -6.79
N CYS A 581 -33.44 -4.22 -7.02
CA CYS A 581 -32.29 -3.74 -7.80
C CYS A 581 -32.68 -3.31 -9.22
N ALA A 582 -33.54 -4.09 -9.89
CA ALA A 582 -33.99 -3.78 -11.25
C ALA A 582 -34.98 -2.61 -11.32
N GLU A 583 -35.96 -2.54 -10.40
CA GLU A 583 -36.99 -1.50 -10.38
C GLU A 583 -36.44 -0.13 -9.97
N CYS A 584 -35.51 -0.10 -9.00
CA CYS A 584 -34.90 1.13 -8.50
C CYS A 584 -33.57 1.47 -9.19
N ASN A 585 -33.06 0.63 -10.11
CA ASN A 585 -31.76 0.82 -10.76
C ASN A 585 -30.59 0.98 -9.77
N VAL A 586 -30.57 0.17 -8.71
CA VAL A 586 -29.60 0.18 -7.61
C VAL A 586 -28.82 -1.13 -7.54
N LYS A 587 -27.68 -1.10 -6.83
CA LYS A 587 -27.02 -2.29 -6.30
C LYS A 587 -27.25 -2.34 -4.80
N ILE A 588 -27.54 -3.53 -4.25
CA ILE A 588 -27.78 -3.73 -2.82
C ILE A 588 -26.81 -4.80 -2.33
N ASP A 589 -26.09 -4.45 -1.27
CA ASP A 589 -25.19 -5.33 -0.55
C ASP A 589 -25.68 -5.49 0.88
N ILE A 590 -25.75 -6.73 1.38
CA ILE A 590 -26.20 -7.05 2.73
C ILE A 590 -25.11 -7.89 3.39
N GLU A 591 -24.70 -7.49 4.59
CA GLU A 591 -23.75 -8.20 5.43
C GLU A 591 -24.51 -9.10 6.45
N ASP A 592 -23.86 -10.14 6.95
CA ASP A 592 -24.46 -11.13 7.84
C ASP A 592 -24.90 -10.54 9.20
N ASP A 593 -24.35 -9.39 9.57
CA ASP A 593 -24.68 -8.64 10.79
C ASP A 593 -25.89 -7.71 10.63
N GLY A 594 -26.48 -7.63 9.43
CA GLY A 594 -27.64 -6.82 9.11
C GLY A 594 -27.35 -5.44 8.52
N HIS A 595 -26.10 -5.09 8.25
CA HIS A 595 -25.78 -3.87 7.51
C HIS A 595 -26.20 -4.02 6.04
N VAL A 596 -26.98 -3.06 5.54
CA VAL A 596 -27.45 -2.99 4.15
C VAL A 596 -26.90 -1.73 3.52
N PHE A 597 -26.23 -1.88 2.37
CA PHE A 597 -25.68 -0.79 1.57
C PHE A 597 -26.41 -0.75 0.23
N VAL A 598 -26.98 0.40 -0.09
CA VAL A 598 -27.69 0.64 -1.35
C VAL A 598 -26.94 1.68 -2.15
N SER A 599 -26.51 1.36 -3.37
CA SER A 599 -25.70 2.22 -4.22
C SER A 599 -26.34 2.44 -5.60
N ALA A 600 -26.33 3.69 -6.07
CA ALA A 600 -26.78 4.11 -7.40
C ALA A 600 -26.06 5.39 -7.84
N ILE A 601 -26.21 5.77 -9.11
CA ILE A 601 -25.74 7.09 -9.59
C ILE A 601 -26.63 8.21 -9.01
N ASP A 602 -27.94 7.98 -8.91
CA ASP A 602 -28.91 8.90 -8.34
C ASP A 602 -29.24 8.50 -6.88
N ILE A 603 -29.15 9.47 -5.97
CA ILE A 603 -29.43 9.26 -4.55
C ILE A 603 -30.92 8.97 -4.29
N ASP A 604 -31.82 9.46 -5.12
CA ASP A 604 -33.25 9.24 -4.97
C ASP A 604 -33.65 7.80 -5.34
N ASP A 605 -32.91 7.14 -6.23
CA ASP A 605 -33.00 5.72 -6.48
C ASP A 605 -32.66 4.90 -5.22
N CYS A 606 -31.57 5.29 -4.52
CA CYS A 606 -31.18 4.66 -3.26
C CYS A 606 -32.26 4.84 -2.18
N ARG A 607 -32.82 6.05 -2.04
CA ARG A 607 -33.89 6.32 -1.06
C ARG A 607 -35.14 5.48 -1.33
N THR A 608 -35.50 5.35 -2.61
CA THR A 608 -36.64 4.51 -3.01
C THR A 608 -36.41 3.05 -2.63
N ALA A 609 -35.23 2.51 -2.88
CA ALA A 609 -34.89 1.14 -2.50
C ALA A 609 -34.89 0.92 -0.98
N ILE A 610 -34.31 1.87 -0.21
CA ILE A 610 -34.35 1.83 1.26
C ILE A 610 -35.78 1.80 1.79
N ASN A 611 -36.65 2.66 1.29
CA ASN A 611 -38.05 2.70 1.70
C ASN A 611 -38.76 1.35 1.43
N ILE A 612 -38.42 0.68 0.31
CA ILE A 612 -38.94 -0.65 0.02
C ILE A 612 -38.43 -1.68 1.04
N ILE A 613 -37.11 -1.66 1.33
CA ILE A 613 -36.50 -2.55 2.32
C ILE A 613 -37.11 -2.33 3.71
N GLU A 614 -37.27 -1.07 4.14
CA GLU A 614 -37.93 -0.71 5.40
C GLU A 614 -39.35 -1.29 5.49
N THR A 615 -40.11 -1.21 4.39
CA THR A 615 -41.46 -1.76 4.33
C THR A 615 -41.48 -3.29 4.45
N ILE A 616 -40.41 -3.96 3.96
CA ILE A 616 -40.29 -5.43 4.07
C ILE A 616 -39.95 -5.83 5.52
N VAL A 617 -38.97 -5.15 6.15
CA VAL A 617 -38.43 -5.55 7.46
C VAL A 617 -39.28 -5.11 8.64
N ASN A 618 -39.93 -3.94 8.52
CA ASN A 618 -40.78 -3.40 9.59
C ASN A 618 -42.19 -3.97 9.49
N ASP A 619 -42.80 -4.23 10.63
CA ASP A 619 -44.23 -4.63 10.65
C ASP A 619 -45.12 -3.45 10.24
N PRO A 620 -46.21 -3.70 9.50
CA PRO A 620 -47.10 -2.63 9.07
C PRO A 620 -47.69 -1.89 10.26
N GLU A 621 -47.63 -0.56 10.25
CA GLU A 621 -48.17 0.25 11.31
C GLU A 621 -49.65 0.64 11.05
N VAL A 622 -50.47 0.56 12.10
CA VAL A 622 -51.89 0.99 12.03
C VAL A 622 -51.93 2.51 11.79
N GLY A 623 -52.67 2.92 10.76
CA GLY A 623 -52.80 4.30 10.31
C GLY A 623 -51.77 4.73 9.25
N ALA A 624 -50.78 3.90 8.93
CA ALA A 624 -49.83 4.16 7.81
C ALA A 624 -50.47 3.87 6.46
N ILE A 625 -50.06 4.62 5.42
CA ILE A 625 -50.52 4.46 4.05
C ILE A 625 -49.42 3.79 3.23
N TYR A 626 -49.82 2.70 2.53
CA TYR A 626 -48.95 1.94 1.65
C TYR A 626 -49.48 1.95 0.22
N LYS A 627 -48.60 1.88 -0.76
CA LYS A 627 -48.93 1.57 -2.15
C LYS A 627 -48.85 0.06 -2.31
N GLY A 628 -49.97 -0.59 -2.54
CA GLY A 628 -50.09 -2.06 -2.67
C GLY A 628 -50.63 -2.50 -4.01
N VAL A 629 -50.37 -3.74 -4.36
CA VAL A 629 -50.84 -4.38 -5.59
C VAL A 629 -51.97 -5.35 -5.27
N VAL A 630 -53.07 -5.27 -6.02
CA VAL A 630 -54.20 -6.20 -5.87
C VAL A 630 -53.79 -7.59 -6.36
N THR A 631 -53.76 -8.55 -5.46
CA THR A 631 -53.34 -9.93 -5.75
C THR A 631 -54.51 -10.84 -6.08
N ARG A 632 -55.66 -10.67 -5.39
CA ARG A 632 -56.89 -11.46 -5.55
C ARG A 632 -58.13 -10.64 -5.31
N LEU A 633 -59.16 -10.94 -6.05
CA LEU A 633 -60.51 -10.42 -5.83
C LEU A 633 -61.45 -11.50 -5.25
N MET A 634 -62.24 -11.10 -4.27
CA MET A 634 -63.28 -11.93 -3.63
C MET A 634 -64.56 -11.11 -3.55
N ASN A 635 -65.71 -11.78 -3.47
CA ASN A 635 -67.03 -11.10 -3.39
C ASN A 635 -67.14 -10.11 -2.24
N PHE A 636 -66.33 -10.28 -1.19
CA PHE A 636 -66.34 -9.45 0.03
C PHE A 636 -65.22 -8.41 0.10
N GLY A 637 -64.31 -8.42 -0.87
CA GLY A 637 -63.17 -7.45 -0.90
C GLY A 637 -62.04 -7.87 -1.80
N ALA A 638 -61.00 -7.06 -1.79
CA ALA A 638 -59.74 -7.28 -2.53
C ALA A 638 -58.59 -7.57 -1.56
N PHE A 639 -57.75 -8.55 -1.88
CA PHE A 639 -56.49 -8.77 -1.22
C PHE A 639 -55.42 -7.89 -1.89
N VAL A 640 -54.68 -7.20 -1.10
CA VAL A 640 -53.67 -6.25 -1.55
C VAL A 640 -52.36 -6.56 -0.85
N GLU A 641 -51.33 -6.85 -1.64
CA GLU A 641 -49.97 -7.02 -1.14
C GLU A 641 -49.33 -5.64 -0.98
N ILE A 642 -49.02 -5.22 0.27
CA ILE A 642 -48.42 -3.94 0.62
C ILE A 642 -46.90 -4.01 0.67
N ALA A 643 -46.32 -5.18 0.83
CA ALA A 643 -44.91 -5.53 0.73
C ALA A 643 -44.78 -7.04 0.39
N PRO A 644 -43.66 -7.51 -0.15
CA PRO A 644 -43.42 -8.91 -0.41
C PRO A 644 -43.76 -9.81 0.78
N GLY A 645 -44.77 -10.70 0.61
CA GLY A 645 -45.25 -11.58 1.69
C GLY A 645 -46.18 -10.92 2.71
N LYS A 646 -46.50 -9.63 2.61
CA LYS A 646 -47.43 -8.93 3.52
C LYS A 646 -48.71 -8.54 2.76
N GLU A 647 -49.69 -9.41 2.83
CA GLU A 647 -50.97 -9.26 2.18
C GLU A 647 -52.05 -8.84 3.21
N GLY A 648 -52.87 -7.84 2.87
CA GLY A 648 -54.02 -7.43 3.68
C GLY A 648 -55.30 -7.39 2.91
N LEU A 649 -56.42 -7.42 3.62
CA LEU A 649 -57.79 -7.39 3.05
C LEU A 649 -58.35 -5.97 3.04
N VAL A 650 -58.73 -5.49 1.87
CA VAL A 650 -59.59 -4.30 1.71
C VAL A 650 -61.00 -4.82 1.54
N HIS A 651 -61.82 -4.73 2.63
CA HIS A 651 -63.22 -5.10 2.55
C HIS A 651 -63.97 -4.22 1.55
N ILE A 652 -65.01 -4.75 0.88
CA ILE A 652 -65.79 -4.04 -0.16
C ILE A 652 -66.30 -2.67 0.30
N SER A 653 -66.68 -2.54 1.57
CA SER A 653 -67.14 -1.26 2.16
C SER A 653 -66.02 -0.21 2.39
N LYS A 654 -64.78 -0.63 2.24
CA LYS A 654 -63.56 0.19 2.42
C LYS A 654 -62.79 0.47 1.10
N LEU A 655 -63.35 0.02 -0.04
CA LEU A 655 -62.78 0.21 -1.37
C LEU A 655 -62.96 1.64 -1.91
N ASP A 656 -64.13 2.23 -1.69
CA ASP A 656 -64.48 3.57 -2.20
C ASP A 656 -65.33 4.36 -1.19
N ALA A 657 -65.37 5.69 -1.36
CA ALA A 657 -66.23 6.58 -0.60
C ALA A 657 -67.71 6.32 -0.91
N LYS A 658 -68.03 5.91 -2.13
CA LYS A 658 -69.37 5.51 -2.59
C LYS A 658 -69.60 4.02 -2.33
N ARG A 659 -70.88 3.63 -2.23
CA ARG A 659 -71.23 2.22 -2.07
C ARG A 659 -70.83 1.42 -3.32
N VAL A 660 -70.02 0.40 -3.12
CA VAL A 660 -69.54 -0.51 -4.16
C VAL A 660 -70.43 -1.72 -4.21
N GLU A 661 -70.98 -2.08 -5.38
CA GLU A 661 -71.82 -3.24 -5.57
C GLU A 661 -71.00 -4.51 -5.89
N LYS A 662 -69.95 -4.38 -6.69
CA LYS A 662 -69.00 -5.44 -7.00
C LYS A 662 -67.56 -4.92 -6.91
N VAL A 663 -66.68 -5.75 -6.40
CA VAL A 663 -65.25 -5.41 -6.21
C VAL A 663 -64.58 -5.09 -7.52
N GLU A 664 -64.95 -5.81 -8.57
CA GLU A 664 -64.40 -5.68 -9.93
C GLU A 664 -64.79 -4.37 -10.62
N ASP A 665 -65.82 -3.65 -10.11
CA ASP A 665 -66.18 -2.32 -10.63
C ASP A 665 -65.21 -1.23 -10.21
N VAL A 666 -64.34 -1.47 -9.21
CA VAL A 666 -63.46 -0.50 -8.60
C VAL A 666 -62.00 -0.85 -8.80
N VAL A 667 -61.61 -2.13 -8.73
CA VAL A 667 -60.24 -2.59 -8.81
C VAL A 667 -60.16 -3.94 -9.57
N SER A 668 -59.05 -4.13 -10.27
CA SER A 668 -58.70 -5.35 -10.98
C SER A 668 -57.43 -5.99 -10.39
N VAL A 669 -57.25 -7.30 -10.59
CA VAL A 669 -55.99 -7.95 -10.18
C VAL A 669 -54.83 -7.33 -10.96
N GLY A 670 -53.76 -6.94 -10.24
CA GLY A 670 -52.60 -6.24 -10.76
C GLY A 670 -52.68 -4.72 -10.63
N ASP A 671 -53.85 -4.17 -10.22
CA ASP A 671 -53.93 -2.73 -10.00
C ASP A 671 -53.06 -2.28 -8.78
N GLU A 672 -52.34 -1.17 -8.94
CA GLU A 672 -51.68 -0.51 -7.86
C GLU A 672 -52.60 0.50 -7.17
N ILE A 673 -52.88 0.34 -5.91
CA ILE A 673 -53.79 1.18 -5.14
C ILE A 673 -53.15 1.65 -3.83
N LEU A 674 -53.53 2.85 -3.38
CA LEU A 674 -53.16 3.34 -2.06
C LEU A 674 -54.09 2.77 -1.01
N VAL A 675 -53.57 2.17 0.04
CA VAL A 675 -54.35 1.59 1.14
C VAL A 675 -53.72 2.01 2.49
N MET A 676 -54.58 2.21 3.49
CA MET A 676 -54.20 2.52 4.86
C MET A 676 -54.48 1.28 5.74
N VAL A 677 -53.52 0.93 6.59
CA VAL A 677 -53.72 -0.10 7.59
C VAL A 677 -54.64 0.38 8.65
N THR A 678 -55.81 -0.26 8.78
CA THR A 678 -56.84 0.15 9.77
C THR A 678 -56.72 -0.64 11.07
N GLU A 679 -56.32 -1.93 10.96
CA GLU A 679 -56.20 -2.84 12.09
C GLU A 679 -55.31 -4.02 11.73
N ILE A 680 -54.59 -4.55 12.70
CA ILE A 680 -53.88 -5.84 12.62
C ILE A 680 -54.52 -6.71 13.73
N ASP A 681 -55.12 -7.83 13.35
CA ASP A 681 -55.82 -8.68 14.31
C ASP A 681 -54.84 -9.56 15.12
N GLN A 682 -55.32 -10.25 16.15
CA GLN A 682 -54.53 -11.13 17.02
C GLN A 682 -53.86 -12.32 16.30
N GLN A 683 -54.26 -12.59 15.05
CA GLN A 683 -53.68 -13.62 14.20
C GLN A 683 -52.73 -13.08 13.16
N GLY A 684 -52.39 -11.75 13.26
CA GLY A 684 -51.47 -11.05 12.34
C GLY A 684 -52.10 -10.71 10.98
N ARG A 685 -53.42 -10.83 10.80
CA ARG A 685 -54.10 -10.49 9.54
C ARG A 685 -54.26 -8.97 9.46
N ILE A 686 -53.88 -8.39 8.33
CA ILE A 686 -53.88 -6.94 8.08
C ILE A 686 -55.18 -6.53 7.43
N ASN A 687 -55.93 -5.62 8.07
CA ASN A 687 -57.12 -4.99 7.51
C ASN A 687 -56.73 -3.63 6.90
N LEU A 688 -57.12 -3.46 5.63
CA LEU A 688 -56.76 -2.29 4.81
C LEU A 688 -58.01 -1.48 4.41
N SER A 689 -57.80 -0.19 4.16
CA SER A 689 -58.84 0.73 3.64
C SER A 689 -58.27 1.64 2.57
N ARG A 690 -58.77 1.51 1.34
CA ARG A 690 -58.47 2.45 0.24
C ARG A 690 -59.19 3.80 0.46
N LYS A 691 -60.39 3.77 0.89
CA LYS A 691 -61.21 4.95 1.22
C LYS A 691 -60.51 5.87 2.21
N ASP A 692 -60.06 5.30 3.34
CA ASP A 692 -59.40 6.09 4.40
C ASP A 692 -58.01 6.61 3.97
N ALA A 693 -57.30 5.86 3.11
CA ALA A 693 -56.04 6.31 2.52
C ALA A 693 -56.25 7.54 1.64
N ILE A 694 -57.21 7.52 0.74
CA ILE A 694 -57.55 8.67 -0.14
C ILE A 694 -57.95 9.87 0.67
N ALA A 695 -58.84 9.71 1.64
CA ALA A 695 -59.31 10.80 2.49
C ALA A 695 -58.17 11.46 3.28
N LYS A 696 -57.25 10.66 3.81
CA LYS A 696 -56.05 11.19 4.54
C LYS A 696 -55.08 11.91 3.62
N MET A 697 -54.89 11.44 2.39
CA MET A 697 -54.03 12.12 1.39
C MET A 697 -54.64 13.47 0.92
N GLU A 698 -55.96 13.54 0.75
CA GLU A 698 -56.69 14.76 0.40
C GLU A 698 -56.60 15.80 1.53
N ALA A 699 -56.81 15.38 2.79
CA ALA A 699 -56.66 16.25 3.96
C ALA A 699 -55.23 16.84 4.08
N LYS A 700 -54.19 16.07 3.79
CA LYS A 700 -52.78 16.49 3.78
C LYS A 700 -52.47 17.46 2.64
N LYS A 701 -53.14 17.35 1.48
CA LYS A 701 -53.03 18.30 0.37
C LYS A 701 -53.72 19.66 0.66
N GLU A 702 -54.77 19.66 1.48
CA GLU A 702 -55.49 20.87 1.87
C GLU A 702 -54.92 21.58 3.09
N GLY A 703 -53.79 21.12 3.62
CA GLY A 703 -53.07 21.80 4.75
C GLY A 703 -53.82 21.76 6.09
N LYS A 704 -54.67 20.78 6.32
CA LYS A 704 -55.47 20.63 7.55
C LYS A 704 -54.92 19.65 8.58
N GLU A 705 -53.65 19.18 8.41
CA GLU A 705 -52.86 18.46 9.45
C GLU A 705 -51.40 18.80 9.38
#